data_232da29f1709e5e8afac72b973834b5b
#
_entry.id   232da29f1709e5e8afac72b973834b5b
#
_cell.length_a   1.000
_cell.length_b   1.000
_cell.length_c   1.000
_cell.angle_alpha   90.00
_cell.angle_beta   90.00
_cell.angle_gamma   90.00
#
_symmetry.space_group_name_H-M   'P 1'
#
loop_
_entity.id
_entity.type
_entity.pdbx_description
1 polymer ?
#
loop_
_entity_poly.entity_id
_entity_poly.type
_entity_poly.pdbx_seq_one_letter_code
_entity_poly.pdbx_strand_id
1 'polypeptide(L)'
;MKHTICKPLSLCCASLLKRLNMGIVLLMLATPVFAQQVMVDITPGHSTNSFSPLHALGAGIDRDPLNSVHILYDPEHVATMHTAGWGPISYRLNTELSVQAWHWNPTGRWSDPAGRGYFVGDPNSSGDIKRSFGYNLPHRGTTSNYGTSGGYSMLDDGNTATYWKTDPYLDETYTGESNTLHPGWFIVDLGSKVGVNAIEIAWGDPYATNYQVQYWTGDDAIGNQGQGDWKNFPDGTVTNGKGGLAKVKFAQQLFKVEFVRVLMTASSNTCDSHGSSDRRNCVGFAVREVYLGFDSDGKFTDLMHHSPSPNQTLTYGSSVDSWHDPKDIATDDGEQPGFDLVYKSGLTQGLPMTVPVALMYDNPDNAANEIAYVESRGYAINYVEMGEEPDGQFGTPEDDAALYVQWADAIHKVDPKIKLAGPVFEGVNSDIQVWRDARGNVSWFNRFLNYLKSHGHLGDLNVMTFEHYPFDPCNLSWNDLYDEPALVRGIVKVWRDDGLPKEVPMQITESNLAYDTAVQYMQPFGALWLADYAGSFLTVGGKALFYYQWEPLPMYRGCGGWGTFGMFNVDANYNVTQDTAQFFSAQMLTQEWVDPVDESHFVYPASTDIKDSHGHVLVTAYSVRRPDKQWSLLLVNKDQTNPHSVVVEFHDSTKHSNHYFRGSVRQVSFGADNYVWHAKGQTGYARPDGPAVISDQSGGKGVEYTLPKASVTVLRGGVQ
;
A
#
# COMPACT_ATOMS: atom_id res chain seq x y z
N MET A 1 -32.38 37.32 -4.69
CA MET A 1 -33.10 38.46 -5.34
C MET A 1 -33.15 38.21 -6.84
N LYS A 2 -34.38 37.96 -7.28
CA LYS A 2 -35.12 38.52 -8.43
C LYS A 2 -34.39 38.47 -9.81
N HIS A 3 -34.90 37.56 -10.64
CA HIS A 3 -35.67 37.78 -11.88
C HIS A 3 -34.85 38.30 -13.08
N THR A 4 -34.95 37.70 -14.26
CA THR A 4 -36.05 37.93 -15.19
C THR A 4 -36.10 36.88 -16.30
N ILE A 5 -37.29 36.46 -16.59
CA ILE A 5 -37.85 35.61 -17.64
C ILE A 5 -37.85 36.34 -18.99
N CYS A 6 -37.73 35.62 -20.07
CA CYS A 6 -38.43 35.93 -21.33
C CYS A 6 -38.62 34.68 -22.20
N LYS A 7 -39.88 34.34 -22.43
CA LYS A 7 -40.50 33.52 -23.51
C LYS A 7 -41.36 34.46 -24.36
N PRO A 8 -42.08 34.01 -25.38
CA PRO A 8 -41.78 33.32 -26.66
C PRO A 8 -42.44 34.09 -27.86
N LEU A 9 -42.25 33.58 -29.08
CA LEU A 9 -43.23 33.93 -30.14
C LEU A 9 -43.31 32.80 -31.19
N SER A 10 -44.51 32.26 -31.26
CA SER A 10 -45.06 31.37 -32.30
C SER A 10 -45.48 32.16 -33.54
N LEU A 11 -45.42 31.53 -34.71
CA LEU A 11 -46.50 31.74 -35.72
C LEU A 11 -46.54 30.55 -36.71
N CYS A 12 -47.76 30.09 -36.86
CA CYS A 12 -48.26 29.10 -37.83
C CYS A 12 -48.11 29.51 -39.30
N CYS A 13 -48.05 28.56 -40.18
CA CYS A 13 -48.94 28.50 -41.35
C CYS A 13 -49.04 27.08 -41.91
N ALA A 14 -50.27 26.73 -42.24
CA ALA A 14 -50.74 25.40 -42.64
C ALA A 14 -50.83 25.23 -44.15
N SER A 15 -50.92 23.97 -44.54
CA SER A 15 -51.60 23.32 -45.66
C SER A 15 -51.00 23.37 -47.06
N LEU A 16 -50.74 22.21 -47.64
CA LEU A 16 -51.57 21.59 -48.70
C LEU A 16 -51.05 20.21 -49.10
N LEU A 17 -51.99 19.26 -49.11
CA LEU A 17 -51.86 17.89 -49.64
C LEU A 17 -51.46 17.84 -51.11
N LYS A 18 -50.57 16.89 -51.46
CA LYS A 18 -50.79 16.06 -52.66
C LYS A 18 -50.14 14.68 -52.48
N ARG A 19 -50.93 13.64 -52.62
CA ARG A 19 -50.54 12.21 -52.60
C ARG A 19 -49.64 11.91 -53.78
N LEU A 20 -48.49 11.30 -53.54
CA LEU A 20 -47.79 10.43 -54.49
C LEU A 20 -47.33 9.18 -53.77
N ASN A 21 -47.97 8.06 -54.07
CA ASN A 21 -47.52 6.75 -53.73
C ASN A 21 -46.23 6.45 -54.47
N MET A 22 -45.13 6.34 -53.77
CA MET A 22 -43.90 5.72 -54.29
C MET A 22 -43.41 4.77 -53.21
N GLY A 23 -43.49 3.49 -53.49
CA GLY A 23 -43.01 2.42 -52.64
C GLY A 23 -41.48 2.55 -52.41
N ILE A 24 -41.10 2.92 -51.21
CA ILE A 24 -39.72 2.84 -50.76
C ILE A 24 -39.53 1.40 -50.31
N VAL A 25 -38.85 0.64 -51.17
CA VAL A 25 -38.20 -0.62 -50.77
C VAL A 25 -37.09 -0.21 -49.81
N LEU A 26 -37.34 -0.41 -48.52
CA LEU A 26 -36.29 -0.33 -47.50
C LEU A 26 -35.32 -1.49 -47.74
N LEU A 27 -34.24 -1.25 -48.50
CA LEU A 27 -33.08 -2.11 -48.45
C LEU A 27 -32.50 -1.92 -47.04
N MET A 28 -32.78 -2.82 -46.12
CA MET A 28 -31.94 -3.00 -44.93
C MET A 28 -30.56 -3.43 -45.46
N LEU A 29 -29.68 -2.47 -45.58
CA LEU A 29 -28.24 -2.71 -45.63
C LEU A 29 -27.91 -3.37 -44.27
N ALA A 30 -27.92 -4.69 -44.23
CA ALA A 30 -27.25 -5.41 -43.16
C ALA A 30 -25.77 -5.01 -43.26
N THR A 31 -25.36 -4.05 -42.46
CA THR A 31 -23.95 -3.85 -42.18
C THR A 31 -23.43 -5.20 -41.69
N PRO A 32 -22.37 -5.76 -42.31
CA PRO A 32 -21.78 -6.97 -41.77
C PRO A 32 -21.36 -6.62 -40.32
N VAL A 33 -22.01 -7.21 -39.35
CA VAL A 33 -21.53 -7.21 -37.98
C VAL A 33 -20.27 -8.06 -38.03
N PHE A 34 -19.11 -7.41 -38.11
CA PHE A 34 -17.86 -8.14 -37.94
C PHE A 34 -17.88 -8.68 -36.51
N ALA A 35 -17.61 -9.98 -36.37
CA ALA A 35 -17.47 -10.60 -35.08
C ALA A 35 -16.41 -9.83 -34.29
N GLN A 36 -16.71 -9.53 -33.03
CA GLN A 36 -15.78 -8.86 -32.12
C GLN A 36 -14.52 -9.73 -31.98
N GLN A 37 -13.35 -9.12 -31.94
CA GLN A 37 -12.10 -9.86 -32.08
C GLN A 37 -11.22 -9.72 -30.85
N VAL A 38 -10.64 -10.83 -30.41
CA VAL A 38 -9.49 -10.89 -29.49
C VAL A 38 -8.28 -11.32 -30.29
N MET A 39 -7.26 -10.49 -30.33
CA MET A 39 -6.01 -10.78 -31.04
C MET A 39 -4.89 -11.03 -30.03
N VAL A 40 -4.15 -12.12 -30.21
CA VAL A 40 -2.96 -12.49 -29.42
C VAL A 40 -1.74 -12.49 -30.33
N ASP A 41 -0.73 -11.73 -29.99
CA ASP A 41 0.55 -11.74 -30.72
C ASP A 41 1.42 -12.90 -30.21
N ILE A 42 1.54 -13.96 -31.01
CA ILE A 42 2.36 -15.12 -30.69
C ILE A 42 3.71 -15.13 -31.42
N THR A 43 4.11 -13.99 -31.94
CA THR A 43 5.40 -13.83 -32.66
C THR A 43 6.56 -14.24 -31.73
N PRO A 44 7.48 -15.10 -32.18
CA PRO A 44 8.62 -15.49 -31.38
C PRO A 44 9.44 -14.30 -30.90
N GLY A 45 9.72 -14.24 -29.59
CA GLY A 45 10.43 -13.13 -28.95
C GLY A 45 9.58 -11.95 -28.52
N HIS A 46 8.27 -11.96 -28.76
CA HIS A 46 7.35 -10.90 -28.32
C HIS A 46 6.71 -11.16 -26.95
N SER A 47 7.14 -12.20 -26.22
CA SER A 47 6.70 -12.35 -24.82
C SER A 47 7.12 -11.12 -24.00
N THR A 48 6.19 -10.55 -23.25
CA THR A 48 6.42 -9.35 -22.43
C THR A 48 6.94 -9.69 -21.05
N ASN A 49 6.65 -10.90 -20.57
CA ASN A 49 7.05 -11.36 -19.24
C ASN A 49 7.11 -12.89 -19.19
N SER A 50 7.76 -13.40 -18.14
CA SER A 50 7.66 -14.81 -17.73
C SER A 50 7.63 -14.92 -16.22
N PHE A 51 6.79 -15.80 -15.69
CA PHE A 51 6.63 -16.01 -14.26
C PHE A 51 6.28 -17.47 -13.92
N SER A 52 6.63 -17.90 -12.71
CA SER A 52 6.09 -19.13 -12.11
C SER A 52 4.90 -18.74 -11.21
N PRO A 53 3.71 -19.34 -11.40
CA PRO A 53 2.53 -19.02 -10.57
C PRO A 53 2.76 -19.18 -9.08
N LEU A 54 3.50 -20.20 -8.67
CA LEU A 54 3.81 -20.48 -7.27
C LEU A 54 4.75 -19.45 -6.62
N HIS A 55 5.28 -18.49 -7.40
CA HIS A 55 6.13 -17.40 -6.92
C HIS A 55 5.57 -16.01 -7.28
N ALA A 56 4.52 -15.95 -8.10
CA ALA A 56 4.00 -14.69 -8.64
C ALA A 56 2.58 -14.37 -8.19
N LEU A 57 1.79 -15.37 -7.83
CA LEU A 57 0.39 -15.21 -7.43
C LEU A 57 0.26 -15.58 -5.94
N GLY A 58 0.37 -14.58 -5.09
CA GLY A 58 0.40 -14.74 -3.64
C GLY A 58 -0.71 -13.99 -2.91
N ALA A 59 -0.70 -14.13 -1.58
CA ALA A 59 -1.56 -13.36 -0.70
C ALA A 59 -0.81 -12.87 0.54
N GLY A 60 -1.30 -11.77 1.11
CA GLY A 60 -0.77 -11.16 2.33
C GLY A 60 -1.40 -11.75 3.58
N ILE A 61 -0.61 -11.82 4.64
CA ILE A 61 -1.06 -12.01 6.02
C ILE A 61 -0.62 -10.81 6.84
N ASP A 62 -1.36 -10.49 7.91
CA ASP A 62 -1.08 -9.31 8.70
C ASP A 62 -1.54 -9.49 10.16
N ARG A 63 -1.64 -8.38 10.87
CA ARG A 63 -2.17 -8.30 12.21
C ARG A 63 -3.66 -8.66 12.24
N ASP A 64 -4.00 -9.51 13.18
CA ASP A 64 -5.34 -10.04 13.41
C ASP A 64 -5.95 -9.50 14.69
N PRO A 65 -7.28 -9.55 14.85
CA PRO A 65 -7.94 -9.23 16.10
C PRO A 65 -7.39 -10.07 17.28
N LEU A 66 -7.27 -9.46 18.44
CA LEU A 66 -6.71 -10.11 19.62
C LEU A 66 -7.41 -11.44 19.94
N ASN A 67 -6.63 -12.49 20.16
CA ASN A 67 -7.06 -13.88 20.39
C ASN A 67 -7.69 -14.58 19.18
N SER A 68 -7.45 -14.13 17.95
CA SER A 68 -7.97 -14.78 16.74
C SER A 68 -6.94 -15.66 16.03
N VAL A 69 -5.64 -15.39 16.12
CA VAL A 69 -4.63 -16.13 15.36
C VAL A 69 -4.67 -17.64 15.58
N HIS A 70 -5.01 -18.11 16.78
CA HIS A 70 -5.10 -19.55 17.04
C HIS A 70 -6.32 -20.22 16.37
N ILE A 71 -7.34 -19.43 15.99
CA ILE A 71 -8.50 -19.87 15.22
C ILE A 71 -8.17 -19.81 13.73
N LEU A 72 -7.69 -18.66 13.26
CA LEU A 72 -7.43 -18.40 11.85
C LEU A 72 -6.34 -19.32 11.24
N TYR A 73 -5.44 -19.81 12.10
CA TYR A 73 -4.35 -20.70 11.68
C TYR A 73 -4.58 -22.17 12.10
N ASP A 74 -5.80 -22.55 12.44
CA ASP A 74 -6.13 -23.95 12.62
C ASP A 74 -6.18 -24.70 11.27
N PRO A 75 -6.11 -26.05 11.27
CA PRO A 75 -6.05 -26.81 10.02
C PRO A 75 -7.26 -26.64 9.10
N GLU A 76 -8.45 -26.31 9.61
CA GLU A 76 -9.68 -26.15 8.82
C GLU A 76 -9.65 -24.81 8.09
N HIS A 77 -9.28 -23.72 8.77
CA HIS A 77 -9.14 -22.39 8.17
C HIS A 77 -7.99 -22.37 7.14
N VAL A 78 -6.84 -22.95 7.47
CA VAL A 78 -5.71 -23.07 6.54
C VAL A 78 -6.10 -23.85 5.28
N ALA A 79 -6.80 -24.98 5.43
CA ALA A 79 -7.30 -25.75 4.30
C ALA A 79 -8.29 -24.92 3.44
N THR A 80 -9.14 -24.12 4.07
CA THR A 80 -10.07 -23.21 3.39
C THR A 80 -9.32 -22.12 2.64
N MET A 81 -8.35 -21.44 3.26
CA MET A 81 -7.52 -20.44 2.59
C MET A 81 -6.83 -20.99 1.35
N HIS A 82 -6.31 -22.21 1.40
CA HIS A 82 -5.68 -22.86 0.24
C HIS A 82 -6.61 -23.06 -0.94
N THR A 83 -7.93 -23.13 -0.74
CA THR A 83 -8.90 -23.32 -1.85
C THR A 83 -8.91 -22.16 -2.84
N ALA A 84 -8.46 -20.97 -2.44
CA ALA A 84 -8.26 -19.81 -3.32
C ALA A 84 -7.09 -20.01 -4.31
N GLY A 85 -6.16 -20.93 -4.01
CA GLY A 85 -5.03 -21.30 -4.87
C GLY A 85 -3.84 -20.36 -4.83
N TRP A 86 -3.81 -19.41 -3.90
CA TRP A 86 -2.64 -18.54 -3.71
C TRP A 86 -1.41 -19.37 -3.26
N GLY A 87 -0.24 -18.96 -3.72
CA GLY A 87 1.04 -19.63 -3.44
C GLY A 87 1.83 -18.92 -2.33
N PRO A 88 2.71 -17.97 -2.67
CA PRO A 88 3.62 -17.35 -1.71
C PRO A 88 2.89 -16.39 -0.78
N ILE A 89 3.51 -16.13 0.37
CA ILE A 89 3.02 -15.19 1.37
C ILE A 89 3.87 -13.94 1.39
N SER A 90 3.22 -12.77 1.46
CA SER A 90 3.78 -11.51 1.93
C SER A 90 3.29 -11.28 3.37
N TYR A 91 4.19 -11.28 4.34
CA TYR A 91 3.82 -10.96 5.71
C TYR A 91 3.94 -9.44 5.88
N ARG A 92 2.83 -8.80 6.29
CA ARG A 92 2.71 -7.35 6.42
C ARG A 92 2.98 -6.91 7.86
N LEU A 93 3.40 -5.65 8.04
CA LEU A 93 3.81 -5.14 9.34
C LEU A 93 2.97 -3.95 9.80
N ASN A 94 1.68 -4.18 10.01
CA ASN A 94 0.74 -3.14 10.46
C ASN A 94 1.13 -2.48 11.81
N THR A 95 1.98 -3.12 12.63
CA THR A 95 2.54 -2.50 13.83
C THR A 95 3.32 -1.22 13.50
N GLU A 96 4.03 -1.16 12.38
CA GLU A 96 4.76 0.04 11.98
C GLU A 96 3.80 1.17 11.60
N LEU A 97 2.71 0.89 10.90
CA LEU A 97 1.64 1.87 10.64
C LEU A 97 1.01 2.42 11.93
N SER A 98 0.99 1.61 12.97
CA SER A 98 0.45 1.99 14.28
C SER A 98 1.46 2.72 15.17
N VAL A 99 2.66 3.04 14.67
CA VAL A 99 3.75 3.68 15.45
C VAL A 99 4.11 2.83 16.67
N GLN A 100 4.37 1.55 16.43
CA GLN A 100 4.68 0.57 17.47
C GLN A 100 6.04 -0.07 17.22
N ALA A 101 6.83 -0.31 18.26
CA ALA A 101 7.95 -1.23 18.20
C ALA A 101 7.43 -2.67 18.11
N TRP A 102 8.02 -3.49 17.26
CA TRP A 102 7.56 -4.87 17.09
C TRP A 102 8.42 -5.88 17.86
N HIS A 103 7.81 -6.53 18.82
CA HIS A 103 8.42 -7.70 19.48
C HIS A 103 8.03 -8.97 18.74
N TRP A 104 8.70 -9.24 17.62
CA TRP A 104 8.52 -10.46 16.82
C TRP A 104 8.71 -11.74 17.65
N ASN A 105 9.55 -11.67 18.69
CA ASN A 105 9.68 -12.66 19.74
C ASN A 105 9.39 -11.99 21.10
N PRO A 106 8.42 -12.45 21.87
CA PRO A 106 8.15 -11.90 23.22
C PRO A 106 9.30 -12.13 24.20
N THR A 107 10.20 -13.06 23.89
CA THR A 107 11.42 -13.32 24.68
C THR A 107 12.59 -12.57 24.05
N GLY A 108 13.28 -11.78 24.84
CA GLY A 108 14.41 -11.00 24.38
C GLY A 108 15.13 -10.27 25.49
N ARG A 109 15.96 -9.32 25.12
CA ARG A 109 16.72 -8.48 26.04
C ARG A 109 16.37 -7.01 25.85
N TRP A 110 16.36 -6.30 26.96
CA TRP A 110 16.23 -4.85 27.01
C TRP A 110 17.59 -4.19 27.14
N SER A 111 17.76 -3.00 26.60
CA SER A 111 19.00 -2.24 26.74
C SER A 111 19.22 -1.69 28.16
N ASP A 112 18.14 -1.38 28.91
CA ASP A 112 18.20 -0.94 30.28
C ASP A 112 18.12 -2.17 31.23
N PRO A 113 19.01 -2.29 32.24
CA PRO A 113 18.91 -3.33 33.28
C PRO A 113 17.60 -3.33 34.06
N ALA A 114 16.82 -2.25 34.03
CA ALA A 114 15.47 -2.19 34.61
C ALA A 114 14.41 -2.92 33.78
N GLY A 115 14.77 -3.55 32.66
CA GLY A 115 13.86 -4.29 31.79
C GLY A 115 12.99 -3.39 30.90
N ARG A 116 13.55 -2.32 30.37
CA ARG A 116 12.94 -1.35 29.46
C ARG A 116 13.98 -0.82 28.48
N GLY A 117 13.60 0.06 27.58
CA GLY A 117 14.50 0.67 26.60
C GLY A 117 14.35 0.09 25.21
N TYR A 118 15.46 -0.14 24.53
CA TYR A 118 15.47 -0.76 23.20
C TYR A 118 15.45 -2.27 23.34
N PHE A 119 14.45 -2.88 22.76
CA PHE A 119 14.26 -4.33 22.83
C PHE A 119 14.94 -5.04 21.66
N VAL A 120 15.47 -6.23 21.94
CA VAL A 120 16.04 -7.12 20.91
C VAL A 120 15.58 -8.54 21.19
N GLY A 121 14.82 -9.12 20.26
CA GLY A 121 14.32 -10.49 20.37
C GLY A 121 15.44 -11.52 20.43
N ASP A 122 15.22 -12.64 21.15
CA ASP A 122 16.20 -13.71 21.30
C ASP A 122 16.17 -14.64 20.09
N PRO A 123 17.23 -14.67 19.24
CA PRO A 123 17.30 -15.53 18.06
C PRO A 123 17.49 -17.01 18.41
N ASN A 124 17.83 -17.33 19.67
CA ASN A 124 18.08 -18.69 20.14
C ASN A 124 16.92 -19.27 20.96
N SER A 125 15.77 -18.61 20.97
CA SER A 125 14.58 -19.10 21.67
C SER A 125 14.21 -20.50 21.17
N SER A 126 14.03 -21.46 22.09
CA SER A 126 13.69 -22.84 21.76
C SER A 126 12.18 -23.08 21.66
N GLY A 127 11.36 -22.18 22.22
CA GLY A 127 9.90 -22.25 22.15
C GLY A 127 9.38 -21.84 20.76
N ASP A 128 8.17 -22.28 20.44
CA ASP A 128 7.49 -21.85 19.23
C ASP A 128 6.88 -20.45 19.43
N ILE A 129 7.19 -19.53 18.56
CA ILE A 129 6.56 -18.21 18.51
C ILE A 129 5.24 -18.38 17.76
N LYS A 130 4.13 -18.33 18.52
CA LYS A 130 2.78 -18.48 17.95
C LYS A 130 2.10 -17.14 17.68
N ARG A 131 2.48 -16.10 18.41
CA ARG A 131 1.97 -14.73 18.25
C ARG A 131 3.00 -13.73 18.72
N SER A 132 2.92 -12.52 18.21
CA SER A 132 3.74 -11.39 18.60
C SER A 132 2.88 -10.14 18.75
N PHE A 133 3.48 -9.05 19.28
CA PHE A 133 2.75 -7.86 19.65
C PHE A 133 3.54 -6.60 19.32
N GLY A 134 2.82 -5.53 19.04
CA GLY A 134 3.34 -4.18 19.02
C GLY A 134 3.46 -3.60 20.43
N TYR A 135 4.33 -2.60 20.55
CA TYR A 135 4.49 -1.77 21.75
C TYR A 135 4.37 -0.32 21.35
N ASN A 136 3.39 0.37 21.91
CA ASN A 136 3.08 1.75 21.59
C ASN A 136 4.26 2.68 21.83
N LEU A 137 4.56 3.53 20.88
CA LEU A 137 5.55 4.59 20.97
C LEU A 137 4.85 5.96 21.04
N PRO A 138 5.57 7.01 21.49
CA PRO A 138 5.04 8.36 21.39
C PRO A 138 4.62 8.69 19.96
N HIS A 139 3.38 9.11 19.79
CA HIS A 139 2.82 9.38 18.47
C HIS A 139 3.63 10.42 17.71
N ARG A 140 3.79 10.30 16.40
CA ARG A 140 4.56 11.24 15.56
C ARG A 140 3.96 12.65 15.50
N GLY A 141 2.92 12.90 16.24
CA GLY A 141 2.35 14.19 16.39
C GLY A 141 0.95 14.35 15.82
N THR A 142 0.38 13.34 15.20
CA THR A 142 -1.02 13.44 14.77
C THR A 142 -1.97 12.99 15.86
N THR A 143 -3.06 13.72 16.03
CA THR A 143 -4.20 13.31 16.87
C THR A 143 -5.25 12.53 16.09
N SER A 144 -4.99 12.18 14.83
CA SER A 144 -5.96 11.47 14.02
C SER A 144 -6.30 10.11 14.64
N ASN A 145 -7.59 9.85 14.78
CA ASN A 145 -8.15 8.60 15.29
C ASN A 145 -8.10 7.47 14.27
N TYR A 146 -7.06 7.30 13.51
CA TYR A 146 -6.86 6.04 12.82
C TYR A 146 -6.42 5.00 13.84
N GLY A 147 -7.25 4.77 14.71
CA GLY A 147 -7.68 3.70 15.60
C GLY A 147 -6.66 2.97 16.41
N THR A 148 -5.39 3.17 16.26
CA THR A 148 -4.46 2.12 16.60
C THR A 148 -3.23 2.57 17.35
N SER A 149 -2.91 3.79 17.39
CA SER A 149 -1.60 4.17 17.86
C SER A 149 -1.53 4.54 19.31
N GLY A 150 -0.36 4.48 19.84
CA GLY A 150 0.04 4.70 21.20
C GLY A 150 -0.28 6.03 21.86
N GLY A 151 -1.36 6.65 21.50
CA GLY A 151 -1.85 7.82 22.19
C GLY A 151 -1.59 9.15 21.47
N TYR A 152 -1.68 10.23 22.21
CA TYR A 152 -1.56 11.59 21.72
C TYR A 152 -0.10 12.05 21.67
N SER A 153 0.18 13.10 20.89
CA SER A 153 1.52 13.68 20.80
C SER A 153 2.02 14.14 22.16
N MET A 154 3.26 13.81 22.47
CA MET A 154 3.94 14.30 23.67
C MET A 154 4.57 15.69 23.46
N LEU A 155 4.40 16.30 22.29
CA LEU A 155 4.86 17.66 22.00
C LEU A 155 3.98 18.73 22.66
N ASP A 156 2.72 18.39 22.96
CA ASP A 156 1.72 19.32 23.50
C ASP A 156 0.62 18.60 24.33
N ASP A 157 1.02 17.58 25.09
CA ASP A 157 0.11 16.83 25.97
C ASP A 157 -0.22 17.55 27.30
N GLY A 158 0.40 18.70 27.55
CA GLY A 158 0.27 19.48 28.79
C GLY A 158 1.08 18.95 29.97
N ASN A 159 2.02 18.02 29.71
CA ASN A 159 2.80 17.35 30.75
C ASN A 159 4.32 17.43 30.50
N THR A 160 5.00 18.35 31.14
CA THR A 160 6.47 18.50 30.99
C THR A 160 7.29 17.34 31.55
N ALA A 161 6.68 16.31 32.15
CA ALA A 161 7.39 15.10 32.57
C ALA A 161 7.55 14.08 31.43
N THR A 162 6.68 14.12 30.45
CA THR A 162 6.76 13.38 29.18
C THR A 162 7.64 14.12 28.18
N TYR A 163 8.07 13.47 27.12
CA TYR A 163 8.79 14.09 26.01
C TYR A 163 8.67 13.25 24.73
N TRP A 164 8.65 13.93 23.61
CA TRP A 164 8.92 13.36 22.30
C TRP A 164 10.43 13.40 22.02
N LYS A 165 10.97 12.39 21.35
CA LYS A 165 12.38 12.36 20.96
C LYS A 165 12.51 11.75 19.56
N THR A 166 13.46 12.27 18.77
CA THR A 166 13.78 11.75 17.45
C THR A 166 14.44 10.38 17.52
N ASP A 167 14.32 9.60 16.44
CA ASP A 167 15.03 8.34 16.28
C ASP A 167 16.55 8.53 16.40
N PRO A 168 17.23 7.81 17.31
CA PRO A 168 18.67 7.91 17.48
C PRO A 168 19.48 7.44 16.27
N TYR A 169 18.93 6.53 15.44
CA TYR A 169 19.61 6.00 14.27
C TYR A 169 19.70 7.00 13.10
N LEU A 170 19.02 8.15 13.20
CA LEU A 170 19.15 9.26 12.27
C LEU A 170 20.17 10.31 12.72
N ASP A 171 20.80 10.15 13.90
CA ASP A 171 21.87 11.02 14.36
C ASP A 171 23.20 10.70 13.64
N GLU A 172 24.06 11.74 13.50
CA GLU A 172 25.38 11.62 12.87
C GLU A 172 26.26 10.51 13.46
N THR A 173 26.00 10.09 14.68
CA THR A 173 26.71 8.99 15.36
C THR A 173 26.47 7.66 14.67
N TYR A 174 25.29 7.46 14.06
CA TYR A 174 24.87 6.21 13.43
C TYR A 174 24.86 6.30 11.91
N THR A 175 24.44 7.43 11.34
CA THR A 175 24.45 7.64 9.88
C THR A 175 25.86 7.89 9.36
N GLY A 176 26.78 8.41 10.20
CA GLY A 176 28.06 8.90 9.77
C GLY A 176 28.02 10.21 8.98
N GLU A 177 26.86 10.82 8.87
CA GLU A 177 26.59 12.07 8.15
C GLU A 177 26.18 13.18 9.13
N SER A 178 26.40 14.43 8.72
CA SER A 178 26.00 15.57 9.55
C SER A 178 24.50 15.61 9.76
N ASN A 179 24.05 15.93 11.00
CA ASN A 179 22.63 16.17 11.33
C ASN A 179 21.98 17.29 10.49
N THR A 180 22.74 18.01 9.65
CA THR A 180 22.15 18.92 8.65
C THR A 180 21.57 18.20 7.45
N LEU A 181 21.97 16.95 7.20
CA LEU A 181 21.40 16.08 6.15
C LEU A 181 20.21 15.27 6.67
N HIS A 182 20.23 14.94 7.97
CA HIS A 182 19.15 14.25 8.68
C HIS A 182 18.62 15.13 9.83
N PRO A 183 18.06 16.31 9.52
CA PRO A 183 17.64 17.22 10.58
C PRO A 183 16.40 16.68 11.29
N GLY A 184 16.42 16.70 12.63
CA GLY A 184 15.20 16.53 13.39
C GLY A 184 14.26 17.72 13.17
N TRP A 185 12.97 17.49 13.13
CA TRP A 185 11.99 18.57 13.06
C TRP A 185 10.67 18.17 13.72
N PHE A 186 9.94 19.20 14.13
CA PHE A 186 8.51 19.07 14.42
C PHE A 186 7.74 20.23 13.80
N ILE A 187 6.47 19.97 13.48
CA ILE A 187 5.54 20.94 12.92
C ILE A 187 4.36 21.09 13.86
N VAL A 188 3.92 22.34 14.06
CA VAL A 188 2.65 22.68 14.71
C VAL A 188 1.69 23.13 13.62
N ASP A 189 0.52 22.51 13.56
CA ASP A 189 -0.62 22.91 12.72
C ASP A 189 -1.66 23.63 13.59
N LEU A 190 -1.85 24.92 13.36
CA LEU A 190 -2.81 25.73 14.09
C LEU A 190 -4.25 25.62 13.54
N GLY A 191 -4.47 24.76 12.53
CA GLY A 191 -5.76 24.49 11.89
C GLY A 191 -6.30 25.65 11.05
N SER A 192 -5.63 26.80 11.08
CA SER A 192 -5.94 27.97 10.27
C SER A 192 -4.85 29.03 10.36
N LYS A 193 -4.83 29.95 9.37
CA LYS A 193 -3.84 31.05 9.36
C LYS A 193 -4.13 32.07 10.46
N VAL A 194 -3.34 32.04 11.55
CA VAL A 194 -3.41 32.97 12.69
C VAL A 194 -2.11 33.78 12.83
N GLY A 195 -2.17 34.88 13.59
CA GLY A 195 -1.03 35.77 13.79
C GLY A 195 -0.11 35.27 14.91
N VAL A 196 1.13 34.89 14.59
CA VAL A 196 2.17 34.44 15.53
C VAL A 196 3.45 35.21 15.36
N ASN A 197 4.24 35.36 16.42
CA ASN A 197 5.59 35.95 16.40
C ASN A 197 6.53 35.35 17.45
N ALA A 198 6.07 34.41 18.28
CA ALA A 198 6.87 33.81 19.34
C ALA A 198 6.53 32.34 19.56
N ILE A 199 7.55 31.58 20.00
CA ILE A 199 7.43 30.18 20.40
C ILE A 199 8.18 29.98 21.71
N GLU A 200 7.65 29.19 22.63
CA GLU A 200 8.37 28.68 23.79
C GLU A 200 8.53 27.17 23.64
N ILE A 201 9.72 26.64 23.88
CA ILE A 201 10.05 25.21 23.74
C ILE A 201 10.67 24.75 25.06
N ALA A 202 10.00 23.83 25.74
CA ALA A 202 10.56 23.12 26.88
C ALA A 202 11.37 21.93 26.37
N TRP A 203 12.67 22.08 26.28
CA TRP A 203 13.58 21.04 25.82
C TRP A 203 13.71 19.90 26.82
N GLY A 204 13.81 18.68 26.31
CA GLY A 204 14.35 17.53 27.02
C GLY A 204 15.86 17.40 26.85
N ASP A 205 16.39 16.24 27.14
CA ASP A 205 17.77 15.86 26.86
C ASP A 205 17.78 14.66 25.89
N PRO A 206 18.60 14.71 24.84
CA PRO A 206 19.42 15.85 24.37
C PRO A 206 18.55 16.94 23.72
N TYR A 207 18.98 18.21 23.86
CA TYR A 207 18.30 19.37 23.27
C TYR A 207 19.00 19.88 22.01
N ALA A 208 18.27 20.67 21.21
CA ALA A 208 18.87 21.32 20.05
C ALA A 208 19.70 22.53 20.44
N THR A 209 20.97 22.56 20.01
CA THR A 209 21.85 23.73 20.16
C THR A 209 21.76 24.68 18.98
N ASN A 210 21.48 24.15 17.79
CA ASN A 210 21.19 24.93 16.57
C ASN A 210 19.85 24.50 15.99
N TYR A 211 18.97 25.48 15.82
CA TYR A 211 17.66 25.24 15.20
C TYR A 211 17.09 26.48 14.52
N GLN A 212 16.12 26.30 13.65
CA GLN A 212 15.43 27.34 12.90
C GLN A 212 13.92 27.21 13.09
N VAL A 213 13.26 28.34 13.41
CA VAL A 213 11.81 28.43 13.39
C VAL A 213 11.37 28.90 12.00
N GLN A 214 10.51 28.13 11.34
CA GLN A 214 10.13 28.31 9.95
C GLN A 214 8.62 28.34 9.81
N TYR A 215 8.13 28.92 8.72
CA TYR A 215 6.72 28.89 8.32
C TYR A 215 6.55 28.36 6.92
N TRP A 216 5.41 27.73 6.69
CA TRP A 216 5.05 27.21 5.38
C TRP A 216 4.43 28.28 4.49
N THR A 217 4.77 28.29 3.19
CA THR A 217 4.26 29.27 2.22
C THR A 217 3.11 28.77 1.38
N GLY A 218 2.89 27.46 1.33
CA GLY A 218 1.76 26.83 0.63
C GLY A 218 0.49 26.82 1.49
N ASP A 219 -0.51 26.10 0.99
CA ASP A 219 -1.78 25.94 1.72
C ASP A 219 -1.72 24.79 2.70
N ASP A 220 -1.12 23.65 2.31
CA ASP A 220 -1.03 22.45 3.13
C ASP A 220 0.42 21.95 3.15
N ALA A 221 1.01 21.93 4.34
CA ALA A 221 2.39 21.48 4.54
C ALA A 221 2.51 19.95 4.63
N ILE A 222 1.41 19.24 4.82
CA ILE A 222 1.38 17.79 5.08
C ILE A 222 0.86 17.04 3.87
N GLY A 223 -0.34 17.35 3.38
CA GLY A 223 -0.92 16.66 2.23
C GLY A 223 -0.40 17.14 0.87
N ASN A 224 0.20 18.34 0.78
CA ASN A 224 0.73 18.93 -0.45
C ASN A 224 2.17 19.47 -0.28
N GLN A 225 3.06 18.68 0.28
CA GLN A 225 4.44 19.07 0.60
C GLN A 225 5.23 19.62 -0.61
N GLY A 226 4.96 19.13 -1.82
CA GLY A 226 5.59 19.60 -3.04
C GLY A 226 5.15 21.00 -3.51
N GLN A 227 4.06 21.56 -2.96
CA GLN A 227 3.41 22.79 -3.43
C GLN A 227 3.77 24.06 -2.63
N GLY A 228 4.76 24.01 -1.78
CA GLY A 228 5.20 25.14 -0.98
C GLY A 228 6.67 25.07 -0.61
N ASP A 229 7.10 26.04 0.19
CA ASP A 229 8.47 26.10 0.74
C ASP A 229 8.43 26.47 2.23
N TRP A 230 9.32 25.87 3.02
CA TRP A 230 9.63 26.33 4.36
C TRP A 230 10.53 27.56 4.30
N LYS A 231 10.17 28.62 5.00
CA LYS A 231 10.96 29.85 5.12
C LYS A 231 11.24 30.20 6.57
N ASN A 232 12.47 30.63 6.85
CA ASN A 232 12.83 31.10 8.18
C ASN A 232 12.04 32.35 8.53
N PHE A 233 11.58 32.45 9.79
CA PHE A 233 11.17 33.73 10.34
C PHE A 233 12.39 34.66 10.48
N PRO A 234 12.20 35.99 10.44
CA PRO A 234 13.31 36.93 10.43
C PRO A 234 14.31 36.74 11.58
N ASP A 235 13.82 36.51 12.82
CA ASP A 235 14.61 36.31 14.02
C ASP A 235 14.51 34.83 14.52
N GLY A 236 14.14 33.90 13.63
CA GLY A 236 13.84 32.49 13.94
C GLY A 236 15.06 31.57 14.03
N THR A 237 16.28 32.08 13.83
CA THR A 237 17.51 31.26 13.91
C THR A 237 18.13 31.33 15.26
N VAL A 238 18.30 30.18 15.91
CA VAL A 238 18.97 30.03 17.21
C VAL A 238 20.25 29.24 17.05
N THR A 239 21.34 29.78 17.57
CA THR A 239 22.65 29.14 17.67
C THR A 239 23.11 29.11 19.12
N ASN A 240 23.81 28.06 19.54
CA ASN A 240 24.26 27.86 20.93
C ASN A 240 23.09 27.83 21.95
N GLY A 241 21.97 27.22 21.62
CA GLY A 241 20.86 26.96 22.53
C GLY A 241 21.33 26.25 23.81
N LYS A 242 20.63 26.49 24.93
CA LYS A 242 21.07 26.03 26.26
C LYS A 242 20.16 24.97 26.90
N GLY A 243 19.15 24.51 26.20
CA GLY A 243 18.12 23.62 26.77
C GLY A 243 17.21 24.36 27.76
N GLY A 244 16.45 23.59 28.54
CA GLY A 244 15.43 24.14 29.44
C GLY A 244 14.27 24.80 28.69
N LEU A 245 13.63 25.82 29.27
CA LEU A 245 12.58 26.57 28.60
C LEU A 245 13.19 27.67 27.71
N ALA A 246 13.26 27.42 26.42
CA ALA A 246 13.69 28.39 25.43
C ALA A 246 12.52 29.30 25.02
N LYS A 247 12.71 30.60 25.03
CA LYS A 247 11.73 31.61 24.59
C LYS A 247 12.28 32.33 23.38
N VAL A 248 11.64 32.17 22.24
CA VAL A 248 12.09 32.73 20.97
C VAL A 248 11.02 33.65 20.40
N LYS A 249 11.29 34.95 20.40
CA LYS A 249 10.52 35.92 19.64
C LYS A 249 11.11 35.97 18.23
N PHE A 250 10.52 35.20 17.33
CA PHE A 250 11.07 34.97 16.00
C PHE A 250 10.69 36.05 14.97
N ALA A 251 9.84 37.01 15.37
CA ALA A 251 9.52 38.18 14.56
C ALA A 251 9.05 39.36 15.41
N GLN A 252 9.27 40.60 14.91
CA GLN A 252 8.78 41.81 15.57
C GLN A 252 7.29 42.04 15.30
N GLN A 253 6.80 41.61 14.13
CA GLN A 253 5.40 41.72 13.71
C GLN A 253 4.77 40.35 13.66
N LEU A 254 3.44 40.31 13.74
CA LEU A 254 2.68 39.07 13.59
C LEU A 254 2.76 38.57 12.15
N PHE A 255 3.13 37.31 12.00
CA PHE A 255 3.04 36.55 10.74
C PHE A 255 1.74 35.72 10.73
N LYS A 256 0.97 35.84 9.69
CA LYS A 256 -0.30 35.12 9.53
C LYS A 256 -0.02 33.79 8.83
N VAL A 257 0.11 32.72 9.62
CA VAL A 257 0.52 31.39 9.17
C VAL A 257 -0.33 30.30 9.84
N GLU A 258 -0.39 29.15 9.27
CA GLU A 258 -1.02 27.96 9.80
C GLU A 258 0.00 26.96 10.31
N PHE A 259 1.02 26.65 9.51
CA PHE A 259 2.05 25.69 9.86
C PHE A 259 3.35 26.39 10.27
N VAL A 260 3.88 25.98 11.42
CA VAL A 260 5.18 26.41 11.95
C VAL A 260 6.04 25.19 12.22
N ARG A 261 7.25 25.17 11.67
CA ARG A 261 8.23 24.09 11.86
C ARG A 261 9.41 24.58 12.68
N VAL A 262 9.90 23.74 13.59
CA VAL A 262 11.22 23.87 14.19
C VAL A 262 12.15 22.85 13.58
N LEU A 263 13.18 23.29 12.86
CA LEU A 263 14.17 22.47 12.19
C LEU A 263 15.44 22.46 13.02
N MET A 264 15.85 21.29 13.52
CA MET A 264 16.95 21.09 14.46
C MET A 264 18.14 20.43 13.74
N THR A 265 19.33 21.03 13.85
CA THR A 265 20.51 20.63 13.06
C THR A 265 21.77 20.34 13.88
N ALA A 266 21.78 20.63 15.17
CA ALA A 266 22.89 20.28 16.07
C ALA A 266 22.37 19.96 17.47
N SER A 267 22.74 18.78 17.95
CA SER A 267 22.39 18.26 19.27
C SER A 267 23.34 18.73 20.34
N SER A 268 22.86 18.77 21.58
CA SER A 268 23.70 18.98 22.77
C SER A 268 24.53 17.75 23.13
N ASN A 269 24.11 16.58 22.68
CA ASN A 269 24.66 15.29 23.09
C ASN A 269 24.63 15.03 24.60
N THR A 270 23.74 15.77 25.34
CA THR A 270 23.45 15.45 26.73
C THR A 270 22.61 14.21 26.83
N CYS A 271 22.82 13.41 27.87
CA CYS A 271 22.04 12.17 28.02
C CYS A 271 20.75 12.45 28.79
N ASP A 272 19.69 11.75 28.40
CA ASP A 272 18.43 11.76 29.14
C ASP A 272 18.55 11.06 30.52
N SER A 273 17.43 10.94 31.22
CA SER A 273 17.37 10.34 32.56
C SER A 273 17.76 8.86 32.62
N HIS A 274 17.86 8.16 31.48
CA HIS A 274 18.26 6.76 31.41
C HIS A 274 19.79 6.58 31.42
N GLY A 275 20.53 7.67 31.29
CA GLY A 275 21.98 7.71 31.47
C GLY A 275 22.82 7.40 30.25
N SER A 276 24.14 7.43 30.41
CA SER A 276 25.10 7.32 29.30
C SER A 276 25.58 5.90 28.99
N SER A 277 25.02 4.89 29.65
CA SER A 277 25.38 3.49 29.41
C SER A 277 24.99 3.01 28.01
N ASP A 278 23.93 3.59 27.45
CA ASP A 278 23.50 3.42 26.09
C ASP A 278 23.64 4.75 25.34
N ARG A 279 24.41 4.75 24.24
CA ARG A 279 24.67 5.97 23.47
C ARG A 279 23.39 6.56 22.87
N ARG A 280 22.39 5.75 22.58
CA ARG A 280 21.09 6.15 22.02
C ARG A 280 20.35 7.13 22.95
N ASN A 281 20.59 7.05 24.26
CA ASN A 281 20.02 7.99 25.23
C ASN A 281 20.64 9.40 25.16
N CYS A 282 21.73 9.57 24.41
CA CYS A 282 22.53 10.80 24.38
C CYS A 282 22.59 11.47 23.01
N VAL A 283 21.79 11.03 22.05
CA VAL A 283 21.77 11.54 20.67
C VAL A 283 20.36 11.88 20.22
N GLY A 284 20.24 12.64 19.13
CA GLY A 284 18.97 13.14 18.61
C GLY A 284 18.50 14.40 19.32
N PHE A 285 17.19 14.63 19.36
CA PHE A 285 16.55 15.83 19.90
C PHE A 285 15.32 15.46 20.71
N ALA A 286 15.22 15.94 21.94
CA ALA A 286 14.11 15.70 22.84
C ALA A 286 13.36 17.01 23.17
N VAL A 287 12.04 16.96 23.08
CA VAL A 287 11.14 18.10 23.38
C VAL A 287 10.08 17.64 24.37
N ARG A 288 9.93 18.37 25.48
CA ARG A 288 8.93 18.06 26.51
C ARG A 288 7.59 18.72 26.23
N GLU A 289 7.62 19.97 25.75
CA GLU A 289 6.42 20.74 25.50
C GLU A 289 6.71 21.90 24.56
N VAL A 290 5.79 22.24 23.70
CA VAL A 290 5.86 23.35 22.75
C VAL A 290 4.67 24.28 22.96
N TYR A 291 4.92 25.59 23.01
CA TYR A 291 3.89 26.63 23.07
C TYR A 291 4.10 27.58 21.90
N LEU A 292 3.09 27.81 21.07
CA LEU A 292 3.19 28.68 19.89
C LEU A 292 2.13 29.79 19.96
N GLY A 293 2.54 31.02 19.74
CA GLY A 293 1.61 32.14 19.80
C GLY A 293 2.27 33.47 19.53
N PHE A 294 1.95 34.47 20.36
CA PHE A 294 2.47 35.81 20.17
C PHE A 294 2.95 36.44 21.47
N ASP A 295 3.99 37.23 21.36
CA ASP A 295 4.50 38.12 22.43
C ASP A 295 4.09 39.56 22.12
N SER A 296 3.34 40.17 23.04
CA SER A 296 3.01 41.59 23.05
C SER A 296 3.51 42.20 24.32
N ASP A 297 4.44 43.17 24.20
CA ASP A 297 5.04 43.91 25.31
C ASP A 297 5.67 43.01 26.40
N GLY A 298 6.28 41.89 26.01
CA GLY A 298 6.92 40.93 26.90
C GLY A 298 5.94 39.96 27.58
N LYS A 299 4.67 39.94 27.17
CA LYS A 299 3.69 38.97 27.62
C LYS A 299 3.38 38.00 26.50
N PHE A 300 3.78 36.73 26.69
CA PHE A 300 3.47 35.65 25.79
C PHE A 300 2.01 35.20 25.95
N THR A 301 1.35 34.98 24.83
CA THR A 301 0.02 34.39 24.75
C THR A 301 0.11 33.15 23.86
N ASP A 302 -0.18 32.00 24.41
CA ASP A 302 -0.20 30.74 23.72
C ASP A 302 -1.52 30.58 22.95
N LEU A 303 -1.45 29.98 21.75
CA LEU A 303 -2.57 29.69 20.88
C LEU A 303 -2.82 28.17 20.73
N MET A 304 -1.95 27.33 21.28
CA MET A 304 -2.10 25.89 21.22
C MET A 304 -3.06 25.38 22.30
N HIS A 305 -3.59 24.21 22.06
CA HIS A 305 -4.45 23.49 22.99
C HIS A 305 -3.73 22.24 23.49
N HIS A 306 -3.26 22.28 24.72
CA HIS A 306 -2.49 21.23 25.38
C HIS A 306 -3.40 20.24 26.06
N SER A 307 -3.40 19.00 25.60
CA SER A 307 -4.23 17.95 26.17
C SER A 307 -3.91 16.58 25.57
N PRO A 308 -3.80 15.51 26.35
CA PRO A 308 -3.75 14.15 25.81
C PRO A 308 -5.17 13.70 25.41
N SER A 309 -5.78 14.36 24.41
CA SER A 309 -7.16 14.15 23.97
C SER A 309 -7.35 14.58 22.50
N PRO A 310 -8.45 14.22 21.84
CA PRO A 310 -8.76 14.61 20.46
C PRO A 310 -8.79 16.11 20.19
N ASN A 311 -8.79 16.95 21.24
CA ASN A 311 -8.78 18.41 21.12
C ASN A 311 -7.36 18.99 21.13
N GLN A 312 -6.33 18.16 21.23
CA GLN A 312 -4.93 18.57 21.15
C GLN A 312 -4.66 19.31 19.84
N THR A 313 -3.80 20.34 19.86
CA THR A 313 -3.30 20.94 18.62
C THR A 313 -2.55 19.89 17.81
N LEU A 314 -2.75 19.84 16.50
CA LEU A 314 -2.03 18.88 15.65
C LEU A 314 -0.55 19.21 15.61
N THR A 315 0.27 18.20 15.88
CA THR A 315 1.72 18.30 15.75
C THR A 315 2.25 17.08 14.98
N TYR A 316 3.37 17.27 14.29
CA TYR A 316 4.02 16.22 13.50
C TYR A 316 5.50 16.17 13.82
N GLY A 317 6.07 14.99 14.00
CA GLY A 317 7.50 14.81 14.26
C GLY A 317 8.21 14.14 13.09
N SER A 318 9.50 14.42 12.90
CA SER A 318 10.32 13.82 11.83
C SER A 318 10.51 12.32 11.99
N SER A 319 10.59 11.86 13.22
CA SER A 319 10.82 10.47 13.60
C SER A 319 10.46 10.26 15.07
N VAL A 320 10.49 9.02 15.54
CA VAL A 320 10.20 8.68 16.94
C VAL A 320 11.26 7.73 17.45
N ASP A 321 11.75 7.99 18.67
CA ASP A 321 12.65 7.08 19.39
C ASP A 321 11.94 5.78 19.74
N SER A 322 12.53 4.66 19.43
CA SER A 322 12.00 3.31 19.71
C SER A 322 12.17 2.85 21.17
N TRP A 323 12.65 3.72 22.06
CA TRP A 323 12.70 3.45 23.50
C TRP A 323 11.30 3.29 24.09
N HIS A 324 11.04 2.20 24.84
CA HIS A 324 9.72 1.93 25.43
C HIS A 324 9.82 1.07 26.71
N ASP A 325 8.68 0.93 27.40
CA ASP A 325 8.50 0.11 28.60
C ASP A 325 7.66 -1.15 28.30
N PRO A 326 7.79 -2.23 29.06
CA PRO A 326 6.88 -3.39 28.96
C PRO A 326 5.38 -3.06 29.16
N LYS A 327 5.07 -1.95 29.85
CA LYS A 327 3.68 -1.47 30.02
C LYS A 327 3.07 -0.89 28.74
N ASP A 328 3.90 -0.57 27.72
CA ASP A 328 3.47 0.05 26.47
C ASP A 328 2.94 -0.99 25.46
N ILE A 329 2.81 -2.25 25.86
CA ILE A 329 2.26 -3.31 25.04
C ILE A 329 0.86 -2.97 24.51
N ALA A 330 0.68 -3.06 23.20
CA ALA A 330 -0.58 -2.76 22.51
C ALA A 330 -1.48 -4.00 22.46
N THR A 331 -2.15 -4.29 23.58
CA THR A 331 -3.02 -5.48 23.67
C THR A 331 -4.45 -5.27 23.18
N ASP A 332 -4.82 -4.06 22.85
CA ASP A 332 -6.13 -3.65 22.34
C ASP A 332 -6.16 -3.50 20.82
N ASP A 333 -5.01 -3.37 20.18
CA ASP A 333 -4.89 -3.20 18.73
C ASP A 333 -4.83 -4.51 17.93
N GLY A 334 -4.69 -5.64 18.58
CA GLY A 334 -4.59 -6.94 17.93
C GLY A 334 -3.31 -7.69 18.26
N GLU A 335 -3.07 -8.75 17.53
CA GLU A 335 -1.89 -9.61 17.62
C GLU A 335 -1.42 -10.01 16.24
N GLN A 336 -0.12 -10.22 16.05
CA GLN A 336 0.41 -10.74 14.80
C GLN A 336 0.67 -12.24 14.91
N PRO A 337 0.40 -13.04 13.84
CA PRO A 337 0.73 -14.45 13.82
C PRO A 337 2.25 -14.64 13.94
N GLY A 338 2.70 -15.41 14.92
CA GLY A 338 4.13 -15.67 15.11
C GLY A 338 4.70 -16.56 14.03
N PHE A 339 5.99 -16.44 13.75
CA PHE A 339 6.66 -17.17 12.66
C PHE A 339 6.47 -18.67 12.71
N ASP A 340 6.60 -19.29 13.90
CA ASP A 340 6.38 -20.73 14.01
C ASP A 340 4.94 -21.15 13.74
N LEU A 341 3.97 -20.30 14.08
CA LEU A 341 2.58 -20.57 13.75
C LEU A 341 2.37 -20.55 12.24
N VAL A 342 2.83 -19.52 11.56
CA VAL A 342 2.69 -19.37 10.10
C VAL A 342 3.33 -20.56 9.37
N TYR A 343 4.61 -20.84 9.65
CA TYR A 343 5.34 -21.89 8.92
C TYR A 343 4.84 -23.31 9.28
N LYS A 344 4.45 -23.56 10.53
CA LYS A 344 4.02 -24.90 10.99
C LYS A 344 2.54 -25.18 10.74
N SER A 345 1.71 -24.17 10.53
CA SER A 345 0.29 -24.37 10.14
C SER A 345 0.13 -25.06 8.78
N GLY A 346 1.16 -24.96 7.93
CA GLY A 346 1.12 -25.41 6.55
C GLY A 346 0.65 -24.34 5.58
N LEU A 347 0.33 -23.12 6.01
CA LEU A 347 -0.15 -22.04 5.17
C LEU A 347 0.86 -21.69 4.05
N THR A 348 2.15 -21.74 4.33
CA THR A 348 3.20 -21.50 3.32
C THR A 348 3.28 -22.55 2.21
N GLN A 349 2.67 -23.72 2.37
CA GLN A 349 2.77 -24.86 1.44
C GLN A 349 4.23 -25.25 1.14
N GLY A 350 5.17 -24.91 2.02
CA GLY A 350 6.61 -25.13 1.82
C GLY A 350 7.28 -24.12 0.88
N LEU A 351 6.55 -23.10 0.42
CA LEU A 351 7.08 -22.00 -0.37
C LEU A 351 7.81 -20.99 0.53
N PRO A 352 8.80 -20.27 0.00
CA PRO A 352 9.45 -19.19 0.74
C PRO A 352 8.52 -17.99 0.90
N MET A 353 8.55 -17.38 2.09
CA MET A 353 7.75 -16.21 2.46
C MET A 353 8.57 -14.92 2.34
N THR A 354 7.92 -13.81 2.03
CA THR A 354 8.48 -12.48 2.24
C THR A 354 8.30 -12.13 3.72
N VAL A 355 9.42 -11.91 4.41
CA VAL A 355 9.48 -11.68 5.86
C VAL A 355 9.68 -10.18 6.10
N PRO A 356 8.80 -9.49 6.86
CA PRO A 356 8.98 -8.08 7.13
C PRO A 356 9.99 -7.87 8.26
N VAL A 357 10.64 -6.73 8.27
CA VAL A 357 11.37 -6.21 9.45
C VAL A 357 10.91 -4.78 9.70
N ALA A 358 10.67 -4.43 10.96
CA ALA A 358 10.38 -3.06 11.32
C ALA A 358 11.62 -2.17 11.09
N LEU A 359 11.41 -1.01 10.47
CA LEU A 359 12.47 -0.09 10.09
C LEU A 359 12.38 1.22 10.87
N MET A 360 11.23 1.89 10.81
CA MET A 360 11.08 3.26 11.31
C MET A 360 10.96 3.36 12.84
N TYR A 361 10.56 2.28 13.50
CA TYR A 361 10.27 2.28 14.95
C TYR A 361 10.96 1.14 15.70
N ASP A 362 12.10 0.69 15.18
CA ASP A 362 12.85 -0.42 15.75
C ASP A 362 14.36 -0.13 15.79
N ASN A 363 15.15 -1.17 15.87
CA ASN A 363 16.59 -1.12 15.84
C ASN A 363 17.18 -2.25 14.97
N PRO A 364 18.35 -2.03 14.33
CA PRO A 364 18.90 -3.00 13.38
C PRO A 364 19.30 -4.34 14.02
N ASP A 365 19.60 -4.36 15.32
CA ASP A 365 19.94 -5.61 16.03
C ASP A 365 18.68 -6.50 16.19
N ASN A 366 17.51 -5.91 16.40
CA ASN A 366 16.25 -6.65 16.48
C ASN A 366 15.89 -7.29 15.15
N ALA A 367 16.00 -6.53 14.06
CA ALA A 367 15.79 -7.03 12.69
C ALA A 367 16.79 -8.15 12.33
N ALA A 368 18.07 -7.96 12.63
CA ALA A 368 19.09 -8.99 12.38
C ALA A 368 18.82 -10.28 13.17
N ASN A 369 18.40 -10.17 14.45
CA ASN A 369 18.07 -11.32 15.29
C ASN A 369 16.80 -12.03 14.81
N GLU A 370 15.83 -11.32 14.27
CA GLU A 370 14.65 -11.89 13.63
C GLU A 370 15.02 -12.79 12.47
N ILE A 371 15.85 -12.29 11.55
CA ILE A 371 16.32 -13.07 10.41
C ILE A 371 17.15 -14.27 10.87
N ALA A 372 18.06 -14.09 11.84
CA ALA A 372 18.80 -15.19 12.43
C ALA A 372 17.88 -16.27 13.04
N TYR A 373 16.79 -15.87 13.67
CA TYR A 373 15.80 -16.80 14.19
C TYR A 373 15.11 -17.59 13.09
N VAL A 374 14.55 -16.93 12.09
CA VAL A 374 13.81 -17.54 10.97
C VAL A 374 14.72 -18.56 10.24
N GLU A 375 15.98 -18.18 9.97
CA GLU A 375 16.97 -19.06 9.34
C GLU A 375 17.35 -20.26 10.25
N SER A 376 17.53 -20.01 11.55
CA SER A 376 17.88 -21.10 12.51
C SER A 376 16.81 -22.18 12.60
N ARG A 377 15.57 -21.83 12.29
CA ARG A 377 14.42 -22.74 12.20
C ARG A 377 14.37 -23.49 10.88
N GLY A 378 15.19 -23.11 9.89
CA GLY A 378 15.16 -23.67 8.53
C GLY A 378 13.95 -23.20 7.73
N TYR A 379 13.36 -22.08 8.09
CA TYR A 379 12.22 -21.48 7.39
C TYR A 379 12.71 -20.74 6.14
N ALA A 380 12.05 -20.98 5.01
CA ALA A 380 12.48 -20.44 3.74
C ALA A 380 12.04 -18.96 3.59
N ILE A 381 13.00 -18.07 3.33
CA ILE A 381 12.79 -16.65 3.07
C ILE A 381 12.96 -16.38 1.58
N ASN A 382 12.01 -15.66 0.98
CA ASN A 382 12.11 -15.16 -0.39
C ASN A 382 12.85 -13.82 -0.43
N TYR A 383 12.35 -12.87 0.35
CA TYR A 383 12.91 -11.54 0.57
C TYR A 383 12.71 -11.12 2.02
N VAL A 384 13.57 -10.24 2.50
CA VAL A 384 13.32 -9.46 3.72
C VAL A 384 12.76 -8.11 3.26
N GLU A 385 11.55 -7.79 3.67
CA GLU A 385 10.87 -6.55 3.34
C GLU A 385 11.13 -5.51 4.43
N MET A 386 11.59 -4.32 4.02
CA MET A 386 12.20 -3.33 4.89
C MET A 386 11.19 -2.23 5.22
N GLY A 387 10.50 -2.34 6.35
CA GLY A 387 9.52 -1.36 6.84
C GLY A 387 8.12 -1.53 6.25
N GLU A 388 7.28 -0.51 6.47
CA GLU A 388 5.90 -0.43 6.02
C GLU A 388 5.50 1.00 5.70
N GLU A 389 5.10 1.31 4.46
CA GLU A 389 4.54 2.59 3.97
C GLU A 389 5.30 3.86 4.46
N PRO A 390 6.62 3.96 4.27
CA PRO A 390 7.36 5.11 4.80
C PRO A 390 6.94 6.44 4.17
N ASP A 391 6.45 6.44 2.96
CA ASP A 391 5.95 7.60 2.23
C ASP A 391 4.60 8.12 2.77
N GLY A 392 3.75 7.25 3.30
CA GLY A 392 2.52 7.59 4.00
C GLY A 392 2.74 8.09 5.44
N GLN A 393 3.95 7.93 5.99
CA GLN A 393 4.25 8.25 7.39
C GLN A 393 5.08 9.53 7.58
N PHE A 394 5.10 10.42 6.59
CA PHE A 394 5.79 11.73 6.62
C PHE A 394 7.32 11.64 6.78
N GLY A 395 7.91 10.45 6.63
CA GLY A 395 9.36 10.27 6.59
C GLY A 395 9.98 10.92 5.35
N THR A 396 11.17 11.53 5.51
CA THR A 396 11.91 11.96 4.33
C THR A 396 12.56 10.77 3.64
N PRO A 397 12.68 10.76 2.32
CA PRO A 397 13.30 9.63 1.61
C PRO A 397 14.76 9.40 1.99
N GLU A 398 15.49 10.44 2.38
CA GLU A 398 16.89 10.35 2.85
C GLU A 398 16.96 9.69 4.23
N ASP A 399 16.01 9.99 5.13
CA ASP A 399 15.99 9.39 6.47
C ASP A 399 15.62 7.90 6.38
N ASP A 400 14.61 7.55 5.60
CA ASP A 400 14.24 6.15 5.36
C ASP A 400 15.40 5.36 4.71
N ALA A 401 16.04 5.93 3.71
CA ALA A 401 17.20 5.32 3.08
C ALA A 401 18.39 5.15 4.03
N ALA A 402 18.61 6.09 4.96
CA ALA A 402 19.66 5.98 5.97
C ALA A 402 19.38 4.85 6.98
N LEU A 403 18.13 4.65 7.35
CA LEU A 403 17.72 3.48 8.15
C LEU A 403 17.90 2.20 7.34
N TYR A 404 17.39 2.17 6.10
CA TYR A 404 17.53 1.02 5.19
C TYR A 404 18.97 0.52 5.08
N VAL A 405 19.95 1.41 4.92
CA VAL A 405 21.37 1.08 4.84
C VAL A 405 21.86 0.40 6.12
N GLN A 406 21.51 0.94 7.29
CA GLN A 406 21.94 0.40 8.59
C GLN A 406 21.34 -1.00 8.85
N TRP A 407 20.06 -1.19 8.51
CA TRP A 407 19.39 -2.49 8.62
C TRP A 407 19.96 -3.49 7.62
N ALA A 408 20.18 -3.07 6.37
CA ALA A 408 20.83 -3.93 5.35
C ALA A 408 22.18 -4.44 5.83
N ASP A 409 23.02 -3.57 6.39
CA ASP A 409 24.31 -3.93 6.97
C ASP A 409 24.18 -4.92 8.14
N ALA A 410 23.17 -4.73 9.00
CA ALA A 410 22.95 -5.62 10.13
C ALA A 410 22.45 -7.01 9.69
N ILE A 411 21.52 -7.06 8.77
CA ILE A 411 20.97 -8.32 8.21
C ILE A 411 22.02 -9.06 7.40
N HIS A 412 22.80 -8.38 6.57
CA HIS A 412 23.87 -9.01 5.77
C HIS A 412 25.04 -9.53 6.60
N LYS A 413 25.19 -9.13 7.87
CA LYS A 413 26.10 -9.80 8.81
C LYS A 413 25.57 -11.17 9.24
N VAL A 414 24.26 -11.39 9.23
CA VAL A 414 23.64 -12.69 9.50
C VAL A 414 23.74 -13.58 8.26
N ASP A 415 23.17 -13.14 7.13
CA ASP A 415 23.31 -13.80 5.83
C ASP A 415 23.65 -12.81 4.71
N PRO A 416 24.89 -12.79 4.20
CA PRO A 416 25.29 -11.88 3.13
C PRO A 416 24.64 -12.18 1.77
N LYS A 417 23.83 -13.23 1.65
CA LYS A 417 23.15 -13.60 0.41
C LYS A 417 21.66 -13.33 0.44
N ILE A 418 21.13 -12.99 1.60
CA ILE A 418 19.69 -12.71 1.72
C ILE A 418 19.33 -11.51 0.86
N LYS A 419 18.16 -11.58 0.24
CA LYS A 419 17.68 -10.53 -0.65
C LYS A 419 16.77 -9.59 0.10
N LEU A 420 16.99 -8.28 -0.09
CA LEU A 420 16.20 -7.24 0.53
C LEU A 420 15.19 -6.66 -0.47
N ALA A 421 14.03 -6.29 0.05
CA ALA A 421 12.94 -5.67 -0.66
C ALA A 421 12.62 -4.30 -0.05
N GLY A 422 12.05 -3.40 -0.84
CA GLY A 422 11.63 -2.10 -0.35
C GLY A 422 11.33 -1.11 -1.48
N PRO A 423 10.95 0.12 -1.12
CA PRO A 423 10.76 0.62 0.24
C PRO A 423 9.39 0.32 0.85
N VAL A 424 8.60 -0.61 0.29
CA VAL A 424 7.22 -0.92 0.73
C VAL A 424 6.31 0.30 0.54
N PHE A 425 6.39 0.87 -0.65
CA PHE A 425 5.81 2.16 -0.97
C PHE A 425 4.28 2.07 -0.97
N GLU A 426 3.57 2.99 -0.27
CA GLU A 426 2.10 3.07 -0.29
C GLU A 426 1.57 3.22 -1.72
N GLY A 427 2.24 4.03 -2.52
CA GLY A 427 2.20 4.08 -3.97
C GLY A 427 0.84 4.08 -4.63
N VAL A 428 -0.09 4.89 -4.17
CA VAL A 428 -1.51 4.85 -4.56
C VAL A 428 -1.72 4.91 -6.07
N ASN A 429 -1.10 5.80 -6.80
CA ASN A 429 -1.17 5.87 -8.26
C ASN A 429 0.00 6.67 -8.88
N SER A 430 0.83 7.25 -8.04
CA SER A 430 1.95 8.09 -8.45
C SER A 430 2.95 8.21 -7.29
N ASP A 431 4.19 8.54 -7.62
CA ASP A 431 5.19 8.87 -6.60
C ASP A 431 4.74 10.06 -5.75
N ILE A 432 4.90 9.97 -4.43
CA ILE A 432 4.60 11.04 -3.50
C ILE A 432 5.61 12.17 -3.69
N GLN A 433 5.10 13.39 -3.68
CA GLN A 433 5.90 14.60 -3.79
C GLN A 433 6.14 15.18 -2.40
N VAL A 434 7.39 15.20 -1.96
CA VAL A 434 7.80 15.73 -0.64
C VAL A 434 8.51 17.07 -0.77
N TRP A 435 8.82 17.70 0.38
CA TRP A 435 9.54 18.96 0.42
C TRP A 435 10.83 18.89 -0.40
N ARG A 436 11.11 19.96 -1.15
CA ARG A 436 12.24 20.00 -2.08
C ARG A 436 13.57 19.78 -1.38
N ASP A 437 14.39 18.92 -1.96
CA ASP A 437 15.80 18.84 -1.62
C ASP A 437 16.58 20.12 -2.10
N ALA A 438 17.88 20.17 -1.82
CA ALA A 438 18.72 21.29 -2.24
C ALA A 438 18.82 21.45 -3.78
N ARG A 439 18.41 20.46 -4.55
CA ARG A 439 18.38 20.46 -6.03
C ARG A 439 17.02 20.80 -6.58
N GLY A 440 16.01 20.94 -5.73
CA GLY A 440 14.62 21.18 -6.11
C GLY A 440 13.84 19.92 -6.49
N ASN A 441 14.38 18.71 -6.25
CA ASN A 441 13.69 17.45 -6.48
C ASN A 441 12.68 17.19 -5.36
N VAL A 442 11.47 16.79 -5.73
CA VAL A 442 10.37 16.49 -4.82
C VAL A 442 9.93 15.02 -4.86
N SER A 443 10.41 14.22 -5.86
CA SER A 443 10.09 12.81 -5.97
C SER A 443 10.65 12.02 -4.80
N TRP A 444 9.78 11.37 -4.03
CA TRP A 444 10.19 10.57 -2.89
C TRP A 444 11.11 9.42 -3.32
N PHE A 445 10.65 8.64 -4.30
CA PHE A 445 11.36 7.44 -4.72
C PHE A 445 12.69 7.73 -5.43
N ASN A 446 12.75 8.77 -6.27
CA ASN A 446 14.01 9.18 -6.90
C ASN A 446 15.06 9.58 -5.85
N ARG A 447 14.65 10.30 -4.79
CA ARG A 447 15.55 10.71 -3.70
C ARG A 447 16.05 9.52 -2.90
N PHE A 448 15.18 8.56 -2.57
CA PHE A 448 15.54 7.30 -1.93
C PHE A 448 16.59 6.52 -2.75
N LEU A 449 16.34 6.31 -4.04
CA LEU A 449 17.29 5.65 -4.94
C LEU A 449 18.63 6.38 -5.04
N ASN A 450 18.61 7.71 -5.09
CA ASN A 450 19.83 8.51 -5.15
C ASN A 450 20.65 8.39 -3.87
N TYR A 451 20.00 8.32 -2.72
CA TYR A 451 20.68 8.09 -1.44
C TYR A 451 21.36 6.72 -1.42
N LEU A 452 20.62 5.64 -1.69
CA LEU A 452 21.19 4.28 -1.78
C LEU A 452 22.37 4.23 -2.74
N LYS A 453 22.23 4.86 -3.91
CA LYS A 453 23.29 4.90 -4.92
C LYS A 453 24.54 5.64 -4.43
N SER A 454 24.39 6.79 -3.78
CA SER A 454 25.52 7.58 -3.28
C SER A 454 26.27 6.92 -2.14
N HIS A 455 25.60 6.04 -1.38
CA HIS A 455 26.18 5.25 -0.29
C HIS A 455 26.63 3.85 -0.69
N GLY A 456 26.48 3.47 -1.97
CA GLY A 456 26.93 2.16 -2.47
C GLY A 456 25.97 1.00 -2.19
N HIS A 457 24.76 1.27 -1.72
CA HIS A 457 23.75 0.31 -1.29
C HIS A 457 22.61 0.09 -2.30
N LEU A 458 22.68 0.69 -3.50
CA LEU A 458 21.64 0.44 -4.53
C LEU A 458 21.55 -1.06 -4.91
N GLY A 459 22.64 -1.80 -4.77
CA GLY A 459 22.67 -3.26 -5.00
C GLY A 459 21.92 -4.08 -3.97
N ASP A 460 21.61 -3.52 -2.81
CA ASP A 460 20.85 -4.18 -1.76
C ASP A 460 19.35 -4.13 -2.03
N LEU A 461 18.88 -3.18 -2.85
CA LEU A 461 17.50 -3.16 -3.35
C LEU A 461 17.34 -4.24 -4.43
N ASN A 462 17.06 -5.48 -4.01
CA ASN A 462 16.95 -6.62 -4.92
C ASN A 462 15.58 -6.71 -5.60
N VAL A 463 14.56 -6.14 -4.98
CA VAL A 463 13.20 -5.98 -5.54
C VAL A 463 12.57 -4.71 -4.99
N MET A 464 11.95 -3.93 -5.88
CA MET A 464 11.13 -2.79 -5.50
C MET A 464 9.75 -3.29 -5.13
N THR A 465 9.28 -2.94 -3.93
CA THR A 465 7.97 -3.29 -3.41
C THR A 465 7.11 -2.06 -3.18
N PHE A 466 5.82 -2.21 -3.46
CA PHE A 466 4.81 -1.17 -3.28
C PHE A 466 3.44 -1.82 -3.14
N GLU A 467 2.45 -1.02 -2.78
CA GLU A 467 1.06 -1.42 -2.60
C GLU A 467 0.18 -0.93 -3.75
N HIS A 468 -1.00 -1.52 -3.88
CA HIS A 468 -1.95 -1.13 -4.91
C HIS A 468 -3.39 -1.13 -4.38
N TYR A 469 -3.85 0.06 -4.00
CA TYR A 469 -5.22 0.38 -3.60
C TYR A 469 -5.75 1.51 -4.48
N PRO A 470 -6.10 1.23 -5.75
CA PRO A 470 -6.26 2.25 -6.77
C PRO A 470 -7.46 3.17 -6.60
N PHE A 471 -8.49 2.78 -5.84
CA PHE A 471 -9.77 3.47 -5.87
C PHE A 471 -10.10 4.16 -4.55
N ASP A 472 -10.85 5.27 -4.63
CA ASP A 472 -11.44 5.92 -3.46
C ASP A 472 -12.63 5.09 -2.93
N PRO A 473 -12.53 4.48 -1.74
CA PRO A 473 -13.58 3.61 -1.22
C PRO A 473 -14.90 4.34 -1.00
N CYS A 474 -14.88 5.64 -0.69
CA CYS A 474 -16.06 6.43 -0.41
C CYS A 474 -16.87 6.79 -1.68
N ASN A 475 -16.19 6.81 -2.85
CA ASN A 475 -16.77 7.24 -4.13
C ASN A 475 -16.62 6.20 -5.26
N LEU A 476 -16.33 4.96 -4.91
CA LEU A 476 -16.04 3.90 -5.86
C LEU A 476 -17.21 3.65 -6.82
N SER A 477 -16.92 3.70 -8.11
CA SER A 477 -17.88 3.57 -9.20
C SER A 477 -17.48 2.51 -10.22
N TRP A 478 -18.44 2.07 -11.05
CA TRP A 478 -18.12 1.09 -12.10
C TRP A 478 -17.12 1.63 -13.14
N ASN A 479 -17.07 2.93 -13.35
CA ASN A 479 -16.15 3.54 -14.32
C ASN A 479 -14.68 3.34 -13.93
N ASP A 480 -14.38 3.20 -12.64
CA ASP A 480 -13.03 3.01 -12.14
C ASP A 480 -12.40 1.71 -12.69
N LEU A 481 -13.22 0.67 -12.96
CA LEU A 481 -12.74 -0.56 -13.60
C LEU A 481 -12.16 -0.34 -15.00
N TYR A 482 -12.62 0.66 -15.74
CA TYR A 482 -12.09 0.91 -17.10
C TYR A 482 -10.68 1.46 -17.07
N ASP A 483 -10.32 2.18 -16.01
CA ASP A 483 -9.05 2.88 -15.88
C ASP A 483 -7.94 1.98 -15.31
N GLU A 484 -8.28 0.91 -14.61
CA GLU A 484 -7.34 0.02 -13.91
C GLU A 484 -6.13 -0.40 -14.75
N PRO A 485 -6.26 -0.94 -15.99
CA PRO A 485 -5.09 -1.33 -16.76
C PRO A 485 -4.19 -0.15 -17.17
N ALA A 486 -4.73 1.05 -17.23
CA ALA A 486 -3.96 2.26 -17.52
C ALA A 486 -3.22 2.75 -16.26
N LEU A 487 -3.86 2.68 -15.09
CA LEU A 487 -3.24 2.98 -13.80
C LEU A 487 -2.02 2.10 -13.56
N VAL A 488 -2.16 0.79 -13.67
CA VAL A 488 -1.05 -0.18 -13.50
C VAL A 488 0.13 0.15 -14.43
N ARG A 489 -0.15 0.42 -15.72
CA ARG A 489 0.92 0.83 -16.67
C ARG A 489 1.56 2.15 -16.26
N GLY A 490 0.75 3.10 -15.78
CA GLY A 490 1.20 4.41 -15.33
C GLY A 490 2.16 4.30 -14.15
N ILE A 491 1.79 3.54 -13.13
CA ILE A 491 2.61 3.30 -11.93
C ILE A 491 3.96 2.68 -12.28
N VAL A 492 3.95 1.58 -13.02
CA VAL A 492 5.20 0.89 -13.44
C VAL A 492 6.11 1.84 -14.22
N LYS A 493 5.53 2.72 -15.06
CA LYS A 493 6.29 3.73 -15.78
C LYS A 493 6.88 4.78 -14.84
N VAL A 494 6.13 5.25 -13.84
CA VAL A 494 6.60 6.26 -12.87
C VAL A 494 7.82 5.75 -12.13
N TRP A 495 7.78 4.54 -11.58
CA TRP A 495 8.93 3.96 -10.88
C TRP A 495 10.17 3.83 -11.76
N ARG A 496 10.00 3.51 -13.04
CA ARG A 496 11.14 3.48 -14.01
C ARG A 496 11.64 4.88 -14.35
N ASP A 497 10.77 5.85 -14.49
CA ASP A 497 11.13 7.26 -14.77
C ASP A 497 11.85 7.89 -13.57
N ASP A 498 11.52 7.49 -12.33
CA ASP A 498 12.19 7.90 -11.11
C ASP A 498 13.59 7.30 -10.94
N GLY A 499 13.97 6.37 -11.79
CA GLY A 499 15.34 5.86 -11.86
C GLY A 499 15.51 4.42 -11.37
N LEU A 500 14.44 3.66 -11.11
CA LEU A 500 14.55 2.25 -10.76
C LEU A 500 15.30 1.48 -11.86
N PRO A 501 16.42 0.81 -11.56
CA PRO A 501 17.17 0.03 -12.54
C PRO A 501 16.32 -1.03 -13.22
N LYS A 502 16.55 -1.28 -14.50
CA LYS A 502 15.75 -2.23 -15.30
C LYS A 502 15.82 -3.66 -14.79
N GLU A 503 16.95 -4.03 -14.20
CA GLU A 503 17.22 -5.34 -13.61
C GLU A 503 16.52 -5.55 -12.27
N VAL A 504 16.13 -4.50 -11.56
CA VAL A 504 15.39 -4.60 -10.31
C VAL A 504 13.92 -4.88 -10.64
N PRO A 505 13.40 -6.06 -10.30
CA PRO A 505 12.00 -6.40 -10.52
C PRO A 505 11.09 -5.59 -9.59
N MET A 506 9.80 -5.54 -9.93
CA MET A 506 8.76 -4.92 -9.11
C MET A 506 7.79 -5.97 -8.59
N GLN A 507 7.40 -5.86 -7.34
CA GLN A 507 6.33 -6.65 -6.73
C GLN A 507 5.31 -5.71 -6.07
N ILE A 508 4.04 -6.09 -6.17
CA ILE A 508 2.98 -5.49 -5.37
C ILE A 508 2.74 -6.43 -4.20
N THR A 509 3.23 -6.04 -3.03
CA THR A 509 3.26 -6.88 -1.84
C THR A 509 2.01 -6.77 -0.98
N GLU A 510 1.16 -5.80 -1.32
CA GLU A 510 -0.18 -5.65 -0.76
C GLU A 510 -1.12 -5.06 -1.80
N SER A 511 -2.32 -5.62 -1.96
CA SER A 511 -3.29 -5.07 -2.93
C SER A 511 -4.72 -5.48 -2.65
N ASN A 512 -5.62 -4.49 -2.76
CA ASN A 512 -7.06 -4.71 -2.88
C ASN A 512 -7.70 -3.52 -3.59
N LEU A 513 -9.03 -3.52 -3.73
CA LEU A 513 -9.80 -2.47 -4.43
C LEU A 513 -9.50 -1.06 -3.92
N ALA A 514 -9.40 -0.89 -2.61
CA ALA A 514 -9.21 0.37 -1.92
C ALA A 514 -8.70 0.12 -0.50
N TYR A 515 -8.15 1.14 0.13
CA TYR A 515 -7.61 1.10 1.50
C TYR A 515 -8.67 1.00 2.63
N ASP A 516 -9.96 1.10 2.30
CA ASP A 516 -11.08 0.91 3.23
C ASP A 516 -12.22 0.17 2.53
N THR A 517 -13.16 -0.44 3.28
CA THR A 517 -14.19 -1.28 2.68
C THR A 517 -15.29 -0.49 1.99
N ALA A 518 -15.79 -1.08 0.92
CA ALA A 518 -16.93 -0.65 0.15
C ALA A 518 -17.79 -1.86 -0.26
N VAL A 519 -19.06 -1.62 -0.61
CA VAL A 519 -19.97 -2.71 -1.01
C VAL A 519 -19.46 -3.47 -2.26
N GLN A 520 -18.64 -2.84 -3.08
CA GLN A 520 -18.06 -3.41 -4.30
C GLN A 520 -17.11 -4.59 -4.03
N TYR A 521 -16.52 -4.66 -2.83
CA TYR A 521 -15.74 -5.83 -2.40
C TYR A 521 -16.55 -7.12 -2.45
N MET A 522 -17.83 -7.01 -2.12
CA MET A 522 -18.76 -8.15 -2.05
C MET A 522 -19.49 -8.43 -3.37
N GLN A 523 -19.26 -7.65 -4.42
CA GLN A 523 -19.94 -7.73 -5.72
C GLN A 523 -19.01 -8.33 -6.79
N PRO A 524 -19.54 -8.75 -7.96
CA PRO A 524 -18.72 -9.15 -9.11
C PRO A 524 -17.68 -8.10 -9.53
N PHE A 525 -17.88 -6.84 -9.17
CA PHE A 525 -16.91 -5.76 -9.35
C PHE A 525 -15.52 -6.15 -8.84
N GLY A 526 -15.42 -6.66 -7.60
CA GLY A 526 -14.16 -7.08 -7.01
C GLY A 526 -13.48 -8.22 -7.79
N ALA A 527 -14.28 -9.17 -8.28
CA ALA A 527 -13.77 -10.26 -9.12
C ALA A 527 -13.18 -9.76 -10.45
N LEU A 528 -13.87 -8.80 -11.09
CA LEU A 528 -13.40 -8.21 -12.34
C LEU A 528 -12.12 -7.40 -12.13
N TRP A 529 -12.09 -6.59 -11.08
CA TRP A 529 -10.89 -5.82 -10.73
C TRP A 529 -9.68 -6.74 -10.51
N LEU A 530 -9.81 -7.77 -9.68
CA LEU A 530 -8.70 -8.68 -9.36
C LEU A 530 -8.12 -9.34 -10.61
N ALA A 531 -9.00 -9.81 -11.53
CA ALA A 531 -8.57 -10.41 -12.78
C ALA A 531 -7.87 -9.40 -13.71
N ASP A 532 -8.43 -8.20 -13.84
CA ASP A 532 -7.91 -7.16 -14.74
C ASP A 532 -6.59 -6.58 -14.22
N TYR A 533 -6.50 -6.34 -12.92
CA TYR A 533 -5.30 -5.92 -12.22
C TYR A 533 -4.15 -6.93 -12.37
N ALA A 534 -4.39 -8.20 -12.00
CA ALA A 534 -3.39 -9.26 -12.08
C ALA A 534 -2.88 -9.47 -13.52
N GLY A 535 -3.81 -9.54 -14.48
CA GLY A 535 -3.46 -9.67 -15.89
C GLY A 535 -2.66 -8.50 -16.43
N SER A 536 -3.03 -7.26 -16.08
CA SER A 536 -2.33 -6.05 -16.53
C SER A 536 -0.93 -5.93 -15.92
N PHE A 537 -0.78 -6.18 -14.61
CA PHE A 537 0.51 -6.08 -13.93
C PHE A 537 1.52 -7.10 -14.46
N LEU A 538 1.12 -8.35 -14.60
CA LEU A 538 1.98 -9.37 -15.18
C LEU A 538 2.32 -9.08 -16.66
N THR A 539 1.42 -8.46 -17.41
CA THR A 539 1.67 -8.10 -18.82
C THR A 539 2.72 -6.99 -18.96
N VAL A 540 2.81 -6.05 -18.02
CA VAL A 540 3.80 -4.96 -18.05
C VAL A 540 5.13 -5.33 -17.40
N GLY A 541 5.34 -6.59 -17.02
CA GLY A 541 6.59 -7.08 -16.49
C GLY A 541 6.65 -7.14 -14.96
N GLY A 542 5.51 -7.07 -14.29
CA GLY A 542 5.43 -7.30 -12.85
C GLY A 542 5.92 -8.69 -12.46
N LYS A 543 6.63 -8.80 -11.34
CA LYS A 543 7.26 -10.05 -10.89
C LYS A 543 6.31 -10.92 -10.09
N ALA A 544 5.61 -10.32 -9.12
CA ALA A 544 4.64 -10.98 -8.26
C ALA A 544 3.62 -9.96 -7.74
N LEU A 545 2.46 -10.44 -7.37
CA LEU A 545 1.41 -9.68 -6.71
C LEU A 545 0.86 -10.49 -5.54
N PHE A 546 0.45 -9.77 -4.48
CA PHE A 546 -0.08 -10.37 -3.27
C PHE A 546 -1.43 -9.74 -2.95
N TYR A 547 -2.46 -10.57 -2.90
CA TYR A 547 -3.79 -10.16 -2.51
C TYR A 547 -3.86 -9.88 -0.99
N TYR A 548 -4.39 -8.78 -0.57
CA TYR A 548 -4.60 -8.45 0.82
C TYR A 548 -6.10 -8.49 1.16
N GLN A 549 -6.59 -9.31 2.09
CA GLN A 549 -5.85 -10.12 3.06
C GLN A 549 -6.30 -11.58 2.96
N TRP A 550 -5.40 -12.55 3.28
CA TRP A 550 -5.72 -13.96 3.13
C TRP A 550 -6.55 -14.52 4.29
N GLU A 551 -6.33 -14.00 5.50
CA GLU A 551 -7.07 -14.41 6.68
C GLU A 551 -8.56 -14.09 6.53
N PRO A 552 -9.44 -15.03 6.90
CA PRO A 552 -10.87 -14.84 6.82
C PRO A 552 -11.38 -13.98 7.98
N LEU A 553 -11.47 -12.66 7.76
CA LEU A 553 -11.91 -11.71 8.77
C LEU A 553 -13.37 -11.29 8.58
N PRO A 554 -14.10 -10.98 9.67
CA PRO A 554 -15.48 -10.49 9.61
C PRO A 554 -15.60 -9.19 8.80
N MET A 555 -16.72 -9.05 8.10
CA MET A 555 -17.04 -7.77 7.45
C MET A 555 -17.09 -6.64 8.46
N TYR A 556 -16.55 -5.49 8.07
CA TYR A 556 -16.71 -4.22 8.79
C TYR A 556 -17.28 -3.14 7.88
N ARG A 557 -17.68 -2.02 8.45
CA ARG A 557 -18.26 -0.91 7.71
C ARG A 557 -17.22 0.20 7.52
N GLY A 558 -16.65 0.27 6.34
CA GLY A 558 -15.89 1.42 5.89
C GLY A 558 -16.76 2.54 5.34
N CYS A 559 -16.11 3.56 4.78
CA CYS A 559 -16.82 4.71 4.21
C CYS A 559 -17.69 4.35 2.99
N GLY A 560 -17.28 3.37 2.19
CA GLY A 560 -18.05 2.87 1.02
C GLY A 560 -19.11 1.81 1.34
N GLY A 561 -19.19 1.39 2.59
CA GLY A 561 -20.18 0.41 3.05
C GLY A 561 -19.58 -0.83 3.71
N TRP A 562 -20.41 -1.84 3.89
CA TRP A 562 -20.00 -3.11 4.49
C TRP A 562 -19.25 -3.98 3.48
N GLY A 563 -18.06 -4.45 3.86
CA GLY A 563 -17.22 -5.33 3.07
C GLY A 563 -16.16 -6.04 3.91
N THR A 564 -15.36 -6.86 3.28
CA THR A 564 -14.18 -7.51 3.88
C THR A 564 -13.03 -7.45 2.88
N PHE A 565 -11.81 -7.31 3.36
CA PHE A 565 -10.61 -7.52 2.56
C PHE A 565 -10.38 -9.01 2.24
N GLY A 566 -10.96 -9.90 3.08
CA GLY A 566 -10.78 -11.33 2.91
C GLY A 566 -11.54 -11.93 1.73
N MET A 567 -11.15 -13.13 1.33
CA MET A 567 -11.80 -13.90 0.27
C MET A 567 -13.02 -14.68 0.75
N PHE A 568 -13.26 -14.68 2.05
CA PHE A 568 -14.32 -15.44 2.69
C PHE A 568 -15.18 -14.53 3.55
N ASN A 569 -16.50 -14.68 3.46
CA ASN A 569 -17.41 -14.06 4.40
C ASN A 569 -17.51 -14.97 5.62
N VAL A 570 -17.27 -14.43 6.82
CA VAL A 570 -17.28 -15.19 8.07
C VAL A 570 -18.26 -14.60 9.07
N ASP A 571 -18.67 -15.41 10.03
CA ASP A 571 -19.43 -14.96 11.20
C ASP A 571 -18.49 -14.37 12.30
N ALA A 572 -19.08 -13.93 13.39
CA ALA A 572 -18.34 -13.35 14.51
C ALA A 572 -17.41 -14.35 15.25
N ASN A 573 -17.50 -15.64 14.93
CA ASN A 573 -16.64 -16.69 15.47
C ASN A 573 -15.63 -17.17 14.43
N TYR A 574 -15.45 -16.43 13.32
CA TYR A 574 -14.59 -16.74 12.18
C TYR A 574 -15.01 -17.98 11.35
N ASN A 575 -16.19 -18.58 11.59
CA ASN A 575 -16.66 -19.66 10.73
C ASN A 575 -16.98 -19.12 9.34
N VAL A 576 -16.41 -19.73 8.31
CA VAL A 576 -16.68 -19.35 6.91
C VAL A 576 -18.15 -19.66 6.59
N THR A 577 -18.87 -18.64 6.15
CA THR A 577 -20.29 -18.71 5.80
C THR A 577 -20.52 -18.73 4.31
N GLN A 578 -19.62 -18.10 3.52
CA GLN A 578 -19.74 -17.99 2.08
C GLN A 578 -18.44 -17.49 1.45
N ASP A 579 -18.16 -17.90 0.22
CA ASP A 579 -17.07 -17.37 -0.58
C ASP A 579 -17.45 -16.00 -1.16
N THR A 580 -16.49 -15.08 -1.31
CA THR A 580 -16.70 -13.79 -1.95
C THR A 580 -16.55 -13.88 -3.47
N ALA A 581 -16.94 -12.85 -4.19
CA ALA A 581 -16.73 -12.80 -5.63
C ALA A 581 -15.23 -12.85 -6.00
N GLN A 582 -14.37 -12.23 -5.20
CA GLN A 582 -12.91 -12.23 -5.39
C GLN A 582 -12.30 -13.62 -5.23
N PHE A 583 -12.83 -14.46 -4.35
CA PHE A 583 -12.43 -15.86 -4.23
C PHE A 583 -12.53 -16.62 -5.55
N PHE A 584 -13.67 -16.52 -6.24
CA PHE A 584 -13.85 -17.20 -7.53
C PHE A 584 -12.91 -16.64 -8.62
N SER A 585 -12.62 -15.33 -8.59
CA SER A 585 -11.62 -14.75 -9.47
C SER A 585 -10.21 -15.27 -9.16
N ALA A 586 -9.86 -15.40 -7.88
CA ALA A 586 -8.60 -16.01 -7.46
C ALA A 586 -8.43 -17.43 -7.98
N GLN A 587 -9.46 -18.29 -7.84
CA GLN A 587 -9.44 -19.64 -8.41
C GLN A 587 -9.25 -19.63 -9.93
N MET A 588 -9.89 -18.70 -10.64
CA MET A 588 -9.73 -18.57 -12.08
C MET A 588 -8.31 -18.17 -12.47
N LEU A 589 -7.67 -17.27 -11.71
CA LEU A 589 -6.29 -16.86 -11.92
C LEU A 589 -5.31 -17.99 -11.63
N THR A 590 -5.44 -18.62 -10.45
CA THR A 590 -4.44 -19.54 -9.90
C THR A 590 -4.58 -21.00 -10.42
N GLN A 591 -5.76 -21.41 -10.89
CA GLN A 591 -6.06 -22.80 -11.25
C GLN A 591 -6.49 -22.98 -12.71
N GLU A 592 -7.09 -21.97 -13.34
CA GLU A 592 -7.61 -22.10 -14.69
C GLU A 592 -6.78 -21.32 -15.72
N TRP A 593 -6.42 -20.07 -15.43
CA TRP A 593 -5.61 -19.26 -16.34
C TRP A 593 -4.16 -19.76 -16.41
N VAL A 594 -3.57 -20.09 -15.28
CA VAL A 594 -2.25 -20.68 -15.18
C VAL A 594 -2.31 -22.19 -14.94
N ASP A 595 -1.19 -22.87 -15.03
CA ASP A 595 -0.97 -24.22 -14.50
C ASP A 595 -0.33 -24.08 -13.12
N PRO A 596 -0.93 -24.59 -12.03
CA PRO A 596 -0.42 -24.41 -10.67
C PRO A 596 0.84 -25.26 -10.40
N VAL A 597 1.86 -25.08 -11.21
CA VAL A 597 3.15 -25.77 -11.13
C VAL A 597 4.30 -24.75 -11.05
N ASP A 598 5.43 -25.18 -10.48
CA ASP A 598 6.63 -24.35 -10.43
C ASP A 598 7.39 -24.38 -11.75
N GLU A 599 6.72 -23.97 -12.83
CA GLU A 599 7.29 -23.83 -14.16
C GLU A 599 6.94 -22.48 -14.78
N SER A 600 7.79 -22.00 -15.69
CA SER A 600 7.61 -20.70 -16.32
C SER A 600 6.42 -20.68 -17.26
N HIS A 601 5.55 -19.71 -17.03
CA HIS A 601 4.51 -19.26 -17.97
C HIS A 601 5.01 -18.03 -18.72
N PHE A 602 4.68 -17.89 -19.98
CA PHE A 602 5.10 -16.77 -20.81
C PHE A 602 3.90 -15.90 -21.18
N VAL A 603 3.96 -14.63 -20.84
CA VAL A 603 2.92 -13.65 -21.16
C VAL A 603 3.15 -13.10 -22.56
N TYR A 604 2.11 -13.03 -23.35
CA TYR A 604 2.14 -12.46 -24.70
C TYR A 604 1.12 -11.34 -24.84
N PRO A 605 1.38 -10.33 -25.69
CA PRO A 605 0.44 -9.23 -25.89
C PRO A 605 -0.91 -9.74 -26.41
N ALA A 606 -1.98 -9.26 -25.79
CA ALA A 606 -3.33 -9.51 -26.26
C ALA A 606 -4.12 -8.19 -26.31
N SER A 607 -5.06 -8.07 -27.21
CA SER A 607 -5.90 -6.88 -27.39
C SER A 607 -7.30 -7.24 -27.85
N THR A 608 -8.26 -6.34 -27.61
CA THR A 608 -9.63 -6.43 -28.10
C THR A 608 -10.05 -5.13 -28.80
N ASP A 609 -11.05 -5.23 -29.67
CA ASP A 609 -11.65 -4.07 -30.35
C ASP A 609 -12.98 -3.61 -29.69
N ILE A 610 -13.34 -4.19 -28.55
CA ILE A 610 -14.64 -4.01 -27.88
C ILE A 610 -14.58 -2.77 -26.99
N LYS A 611 -15.27 -1.71 -27.44
CA LYS A 611 -15.34 -0.43 -26.75
C LYS A 611 -16.76 0.10 -26.72
N ASP A 612 -17.04 0.93 -25.71
CA ASP A 612 -18.29 1.70 -25.66
C ASP A 612 -18.21 2.97 -26.57
N SER A 613 -19.30 3.73 -26.58
CA SER A 613 -19.37 5.01 -27.32
C SER A 613 -18.50 6.11 -26.76
N HIS A 614 -17.97 5.97 -25.53
CA HIS A 614 -17.05 6.89 -24.88
C HIS A 614 -15.57 6.51 -25.09
N GLY A 615 -15.33 5.33 -25.66
CA GLY A 615 -14.00 4.82 -25.93
C GLY A 615 -13.42 3.92 -24.84
N HIS A 616 -14.16 3.63 -23.76
CA HIS A 616 -13.75 2.69 -22.73
C HIS A 616 -13.60 1.29 -23.30
N VAL A 617 -12.54 0.60 -22.95
CA VAL A 617 -12.33 -0.81 -23.31
C VAL A 617 -13.25 -1.67 -22.44
N LEU A 618 -14.31 -2.23 -23.04
CA LEU A 618 -15.28 -3.04 -22.32
C LEU A 618 -14.78 -4.45 -22.03
N VAL A 619 -13.93 -4.99 -22.90
CA VAL A 619 -13.32 -6.32 -22.69
C VAL A 619 -11.81 -6.19 -22.74
N THR A 620 -11.12 -6.60 -21.68
CA THR A 620 -9.67 -6.74 -21.66
C THR A 620 -9.25 -8.20 -21.83
N ALA A 621 -8.05 -8.43 -22.34
CA ALA A 621 -7.54 -9.77 -22.65
C ALA A 621 -6.08 -9.90 -22.21
N TYR A 622 -5.77 -11.02 -21.55
CA TYR A 622 -4.42 -11.36 -21.08
C TYR A 622 -4.12 -12.80 -21.47
N SER A 623 -3.00 -13.01 -22.17
CA SER A 623 -2.66 -14.32 -22.68
C SER A 623 -1.40 -14.88 -22.05
N VAL A 624 -1.43 -16.16 -21.73
CA VAL A 624 -0.25 -16.92 -21.31
C VAL A 624 -0.08 -18.17 -22.12
N ARG A 625 1.18 -18.48 -22.43
CA ARG A 625 1.58 -19.81 -22.91
C ARG A 625 2.03 -20.61 -21.70
N ARG A 626 1.30 -21.70 -21.43
CA ARG A 626 1.50 -22.58 -20.28
C ARG A 626 2.60 -23.63 -20.54
N PRO A 627 3.18 -24.23 -19.49
CA PRO A 627 4.16 -25.32 -19.62
C PRO A 627 3.62 -26.56 -20.32
N ASP A 628 2.32 -26.87 -20.13
CA ASP A 628 1.60 -27.95 -20.80
C ASP A 628 1.36 -27.72 -22.30
N LYS A 629 1.92 -26.63 -22.85
CA LYS A 629 1.83 -26.18 -24.25
C LYS A 629 0.46 -25.68 -24.67
N GLN A 630 -0.50 -25.56 -23.75
CA GLN A 630 -1.75 -24.87 -24.00
C GLN A 630 -1.55 -23.35 -23.99
N TRP A 631 -2.46 -22.67 -24.67
CA TRP A 631 -2.67 -21.23 -24.53
C TRP A 631 -3.88 -21.00 -23.65
N SER A 632 -3.76 -20.05 -22.77
CA SER A 632 -4.84 -19.63 -21.87
C SER A 632 -5.04 -18.13 -21.98
N LEU A 633 -6.28 -17.71 -22.13
CA LEU A 633 -6.70 -16.32 -22.18
C LEU A 633 -7.59 -16.01 -20.98
N LEU A 634 -7.23 -14.97 -20.25
CA LEU A 634 -8.08 -14.35 -19.24
C LEU A 634 -8.77 -13.15 -19.90
N LEU A 635 -10.09 -13.17 -19.94
CA LEU A 635 -10.93 -12.17 -20.58
C LEU A 635 -11.85 -11.55 -19.52
N VAL A 636 -11.78 -10.23 -19.36
CA VAL A 636 -12.60 -9.50 -18.38
C VAL A 636 -13.62 -8.65 -19.12
N ASN A 637 -14.87 -9.06 -19.09
CA ASN A 637 -15.99 -8.32 -19.66
C ASN A 637 -16.55 -7.34 -18.62
N LYS A 638 -16.24 -6.06 -18.77
CA LYS A 638 -16.70 -4.96 -17.91
C LYS A 638 -18.03 -4.33 -18.34
N ASP A 639 -18.68 -4.86 -19.39
CA ASP A 639 -20.04 -4.44 -19.76
C ASP A 639 -21.05 -5.01 -18.76
N GLN A 640 -21.73 -4.12 -18.03
CA GLN A 640 -22.71 -4.51 -17.01
C GLN A 640 -23.97 -5.15 -17.58
N THR A 641 -24.27 -4.89 -18.85
CA THR A 641 -25.58 -5.16 -19.44
C THR A 641 -25.53 -6.18 -20.55
N ASN A 642 -24.43 -6.23 -21.31
CA ASN A 642 -24.38 -7.03 -22.52
C ASN A 642 -23.32 -8.14 -22.43
N PRO A 643 -23.66 -9.37 -22.83
CA PRO A 643 -22.66 -10.38 -23.17
C PRO A 643 -21.97 -9.97 -24.49
N HIS A 644 -20.76 -10.44 -24.69
CA HIS A 644 -20.01 -10.25 -25.94
C HIS A 644 -19.61 -11.60 -26.53
N SER A 645 -19.77 -11.76 -27.87
CA SER A 645 -19.27 -12.92 -28.59
C SER A 645 -17.97 -12.54 -29.30
N VAL A 646 -16.91 -13.27 -29.02
CA VAL A 646 -15.57 -12.95 -29.54
C VAL A 646 -15.01 -14.11 -30.37
N VAL A 647 -14.32 -13.75 -31.45
CA VAL A 647 -13.44 -14.67 -32.18
C VAL A 647 -12.02 -14.45 -31.68
N VAL A 648 -11.31 -15.52 -31.31
CA VAL A 648 -9.92 -15.46 -30.86
C VAL A 648 -8.97 -15.80 -31.99
N GLU A 649 -8.03 -14.91 -32.27
CA GLU A 649 -7.02 -15.09 -33.31
C GLU A 649 -5.61 -14.94 -32.71
N PHE A 650 -4.74 -15.90 -33.01
CA PHE A 650 -3.33 -15.90 -32.64
C PHE A 650 -2.50 -15.57 -33.85
N HIS A 651 -1.82 -14.42 -33.85
CA HIS A 651 -1.08 -13.89 -34.99
C HIS A 651 0.43 -14.06 -34.81
N ASP A 652 1.10 -14.68 -35.81
CA ASP A 652 2.55 -14.73 -35.93
C ASP A 652 2.99 -13.77 -37.07
N SER A 653 3.53 -12.61 -36.69
CA SER A 653 3.93 -11.58 -37.65
C SER A 653 5.13 -11.99 -38.51
N THR A 654 5.99 -12.90 -38.04
CA THR A 654 7.15 -13.38 -38.80
C THR A 654 6.75 -14.32 -39.93
N LYS A 655 5.68 -15.09 -39.74
CA LYS A 655 5.14 -16.01 -40.75
C LYS A 655 3.94 -15.46 -41.50
N HIS A 656 3.46 -14.24 -41.10
CA HIS A 656 2.23 -13.64 -41.64
C HIS A 656 1.05 -14.64 -41.59
N SER A 657 0.91 -15.38 -40.48
CA SER A 657 -0.08 -16.44 -40.33
C SER A 657 -0.94 -16.22 -39.09
N ASN A 658 -2.22 -16.56 -39.26
CA ASN A 658 -3.19 -16.55 -38.17
C ASN A 658 -3.48 -17.98 -37.77
N HIS A 659 -3.54 -18.20 -36.48
CA HIS A 659 -3.80 -19.48 -35.83
C HIS A 659 -5.02 -19.36 -34.94
N TYR A 660 -5.61 -20.48 -34.58
CA TYR A 660 -6.86 -20.55 -33.83
C TYR A 660 -6.78 -21.68 -32.81
N PHE A 661 -7.59 -21.61 -31.78
CA PHE A 661 -7.78 -22.75 -30.90
C PHE A 661 -8.19 -23.98 -31.72
N ARG A 662 -7.78 -25.17 -31.31
CA ARG A 662 -8.11 -26.43 -31.94
C ARG A 662 -8.60 -27.48 -30.93
N GLY A 663 -9.45 -28.38 -31.38
CA GLY A 663 -10.03 -29.46 -30.55
C GLY A 663 -10.97 -28.90 -29.50
N SER A 664 -10.95 -29.46 -28.30
CA SER A 664 -11.71 -28.91 -27.15
C SER A 664 -11.05 -27.70 -26.57
N VAL A 665 -11.83 -26.67 -26.27
CA VAL A 665 -11.45 -25.45 -25.57
C VAL A 665 -12.24 -25.41 -24.28
N ARG A 666 -11.55 -25.49 -23.15
CA ARG A 666 -12.17 -25.33 -21.84
C ARG A 666 -12.52 -23.85 -21.64
N GLN A 667 -13.76 -23.57 -21.36
CA GLN A 667 -14.27 -22.25 -20.99
C GLN A 667 -14.77 -22.28 -19.56
N VAL A 668 -14.24 -21.38 -18.74
CA VAL A 668 -14.68 -21.16 -17.35
C VAL A 668 -15.09 -19.71 -17.21
N SER A 669 -16.32 -19.46 -16.75
CA SER A 669 -16.88 -18.10 -16.64
C SER A 669 -17.50 -17.87 -15.26
N PHE A 670 -17.21 -16.70 -14.67
CA PHE A 670 -17.78 -16.24 -13.41
C PHE A 670 -18.19 -14.77 -13.53
N GLY A 671 -19.35 -14.41 -13.02
CA GLY A 671 -19.79 -13.01 -13.06
C GLY A 671 -21.22 -12.79 -12.54
N ALA A 672 -21.84 -11.70 -12.98
CA ALA A 672 -23.13 -11.23 -12.48
C ALA A 672 -24.31 -12.18 -12.71
N ASP A 673 -24.18 -13.16 -13.60
CA ASP A 673 -25.25 -14.14 -13.84
C ASP A 673 -25.25 -15.28 -12.80
N ASN A 674 -24.12 -15.55 -12.15
CA ASN A 674 -23.97 -16.61 -11.16
C ASN A 674 -23.50 -16.14 -9.79
N TYR A 675 -23.40 -14.83 -9.57
CA TYR A 675 -23.13 -14.25 -8.25
C TYR A 675 -23.86 -12.92 -8.07
N VAL A 676 -24.76 -12.83 -7.09
CA VAL A 676 -25.54 -11.62 -6.80
C VAL A 676 -25.50 -11.32 -5.31
N TRP A 677 -24.84 -10.24 -4.93
CA TRP A 677 -24.74 -9.79 -3.54
C TRP A 677 -26.01 -9.06 -3.07
N HIS A 678 -26.54 -9.46 -1.92
CA HIS A 678 -27.64 -8.82 -1.22
C HIS A 678 -27.11 -8.11 0.02
N ALA A 679 -26.93 -6.80 -0.07
CA ALA A 679 -26.41 -5.99 1.02
C ALA A 679 -27.43 -5.93 2.18
N LYS A 680 -26.99 -6.36 3.38
CA LYS A 680 -27.79 -6.36 4.61
C LYS A 680 -26.91 -6.10 5.82
N GLY A 681 -26.06 -5.07 5.76
CA GLY A 681 -25.07 -4.82 6.80
C GLY A 681 -24.14 -6.03 6.97
N GLN A 682 -23.76 -6.30 8.18
CA GLN A 682 -22.90 -7.44 8.54
C GLN A 682 -23.49 -8.83 8.20
N THR A 683 -24.78 -8.93 7.93
CA THR A 683 -25.48 -10.16 7.55
C THR A 683 -25.81 -10.21 6.06
N GLY A 684 -25.10 -9.46 5.23
CA GLY A 684 -25.18 -9.54 3.77
C GLY A 684 -24.79 -10.94 3.27
N TYR A 685 -25.31 -11.32 2.10
CA TYR A 685 -25.07 -12.63 1.51
C TYR A 685 -25.15 -12.58 0.00
N ALA A 686 -24.54 -13.53 -0.69
CA ALA A 686 -24.72 -13.72 -2.13
C ALA A 686 -25.78 -14.78 -2.42
N ARG A 687 -26.60 -14.54 -3.47
CA ARG A 687 -27.54 -15.52 -3.99
C ARG A 687 -28.00 -15.13 -5.42
N PRO A 688 -27.66 -15.89 -6.49
CA PRO A 688 -26.75 -17.05 -6.47
C PRO A 688 -25.37 -16.66 -5.91
N ASP A 689 -24.59 -17.67 -5.47
CA ASP A 689 -23.32 -17.55 -4.77
C ASP A 689 -22.16 -18.32 -5.45
N GLY A 690 -22.24 -18.48 -6.75
CA GLY A 690 -21.30 -19.25 -7.56
C GLY A 690 -21.74 -20.72 -7.71
N PRO A 691 -20.83 -21.65 -8.05
CA PRO A 691 -19.45 -21.41 -8.51
C PRO A 691 -19.36 -20.87 -9.95
N ALA A 692 -18.12 -20.76 -10.47
CA ALA A 692 -17.88 -20.50 -11.89
C ALA A 692 -18.48 -21.60 -12.78
N VAL A 693 -19.01 -21.24 -13.94
CA VAL A 693 -19.58 -22.17 -14.91
C VAL A 693 -18.50 -22.70 -15.82
N ILE A 694 -18.40 -24.03 -15.92
CA ILE A 694 -17.42 -24.73 -16.73
C ILE A 694 -18.13 -25.33 -17.93
N SER A 695 -17.56 -25.17 -19.13
CA SER A 695 -18.02 -25.79 -20.36
C SER A 695 -16.86 -26.10 -21.30
N ASP A 696 -17.07 -27.07 -22.18
CA ASP A 696 -16.16 -27.38 -23.27
C ASP A 696 -16.74 -26.85 -24.58
N GLN A 697 -15.95 -26.06 -25.30
CA GLN A 697 -16.29 -25.47 -26.59
C GLN A 697 -15.44 -26.10 -27.69
N SER A 698 -15.87 -25.97 -28.94
CA SER A 698 -15.04 -26.37 -30.07
C SER A 698 -14.05 -25.27 -30.42
N GLY A 699 -12.80 -25.63 -30.72
CA GLY A 699 -11.83 -24.73 -31.34
C GLY A 699 -11.98 -24.69 -32.85
N GLY A 700 -11.58 -23.59 -33.51
CA GLY A 700 -11.59 -23.46 -34.97
C GLY A 700 -11.59 -22.02 -35.44
N LYS A 701 -11.31 -21.83 -36.73
CA LYS A 701 -11.39 -20.52 -37.37
C LYS A 701 -12.84 -19.99 -37.34
N GLY A 702 -13.05 -18.77 -36.86
CA GLY A 702 -14.36 -18.13 -36.81
C GLY A 702 -15.31 -18.71 -35.76
N VAL A 703 -14.81 -19.55 -34.85
CA VAL A 703 -15.61 -20.00 -33.70
C VAL A 703 -15.73 -18.82 -32.72
N GLU A 704 -16.96 -18.57 -32.31
CA GLU A 704 -17.29 -17.51 -31.35
C GLU A 704 -17.41 -18.09 -29.94
N TYR A 705 -16.82 -17.38 -28.98
CA TYR A 705 -16.90 -17.66 -27.55
C TYR A 705 -17.71 -16.55 -26.87
N THR A 706 -18.75 -16.94 -26.15
CA THR A 706 -19.59 -15.95 -25.42
C THR A 706 -19.01 -15.62 -24.08
N LEU A 707 -18.78 -14.34 -23.84
CA LEU A 707 -18.39 -13.75 -22.56
C LEU A 707 -19.65 -13.21 -21.89
N PRO A 708 -20.10 -13.75 -20.75
CA PRO A 708 -21.26 -13.19 -20.04
C PRO A 708 -21.02 -11.73 -19.66
N LYS A 709 -22.10 -10.99 -19.40
CA LYS A 709 -22.00 -9.61 -18.90
C LYS A 709 -21.31 -9.57 -17.53
N ALA A 710 -20.60 -8.50 -17.24
CA ALA A 710 -19.91 -8.30 -15.97
C ALA A 710 -19.23 -9.59 -15.47
N SER A 711 -18.29 -10.13 -16.26
CA SER A 711 -17.71 -11.45 -16.00
C SER A 711 -16.22 -11.55 -16.26
N VAL A 712 -15.60 -12.48 -15.59
CA VAL A 712 -14.27 -13.02 -15.89
C VAL A 712 -14.47 -14.34 -16.63
N THR A 713 -13.76 -14.54 -17.74
CA THR A 713 -13.79 -15.78 -18.52
C THR A 713 -12.38 -16.24 -18.84
N VAL A 714 -12.09 -17.51 -18.58
CA VAL A 714 -10.86 -18.17 -19.03
C VAL A 714 -11.17 -19.08 -20.20
N LEU A 715 -10.45 -18.92 -21.31
CA LEU A 715 -10.44 -19.83 -22.45
C LEU A 715 -9.09 -20.54 -22.51
N ARG A 716 -9.10 -21.86 -22.53
CA ARG A 716 -7.88 -22.67 -22.53
C ARG A 716 -7.91 -23.81 -23.54
N GLY A 717 -6.85 -23.93 -24.37
CA GLY A 717 -6.77 -25.01 -25.37
C GLY A 717 -5.47 -25.01 -26.18
N GLY A 718 -5.32 -26.02 -27.03
CA GLY A 718 -4.23 -26.07 -28.01
C GLY A 718 -4.48 -25.08 -29.14
N VAL A 719 -3.40 -24.54 -29.72
CA VAL A 719 -3.44 -23.64 -30.89
C VAL A 719 -2.72 -24.26 -32.06
N GLN A 720 -3.30 -24.13 -33.27
CA GLN A 720 -2.70 -24.61 -34.51
C GLN A 720 -2.66 -23.51 -35.54
#